data_ff4fd5f27db7b4bc21c59f3b89e6d981
#
_entry.id   ff4fd5f27db7b4bc21c59f3b89e6d981
#
_cell.length_a   1.000
_cell.length_b   1.000
_cell.length_c   1.000
_cell.angle_alpha   90.00
_cell.angle_beta   90.00
_cell.angle_gamma   90.00
#
_symmetry.space_group_name_H-M   'P 1'
#
loop_
_entity.id
_entity.type
_entity.pdbx_description
1 polymer ?
#
loop_
_entity_poly.entity_id
_entity_poly.type
_entity_poly.pdbx_seq_one_letter_code
_entity_poly.pdbx_strand_id
1 'polypeptide(L)'
;MLKKKKLLQLFIGCVLLMIWLYWDISQAGRDDLAIYKSYKPLSEFNAVSTTDTKVAIVRSDDSALAHPTPVNDPDITYEQIESMVRRAIDLAGGLEGIIQSGDMVLLKPNIVDPEPPGSGEITDVRVVKALIKIVDEISPGKIEIVVGEGSPRPMNYEIKYQSKFSSPCWETLWDVAGYQELLSDPYLAGIQLRLSNLNGSPPENPWQDLVEVQVPGGGQAQPQGGAYTIHKDVLNADVYITVPVMKIHDPGITVALKNQIGLAPSTLYGFSKTAGVPQDNYRHKLIHTADAPYYWTDKEIVDLCNLAQIRFAVVDAIACLERQKTAIRSGNRITNLVRMNTIIAGADPVAVDHVCTRLMGMNPDDIEHITLAELVGLGTNDPLKIEIMGADLESTMIKFEKNTAPTAEFGQGNRIWILSEAFPVEGTGDPIHHPYLSDEAALVPEAGLNGWSEPVYFINDRIDLRGYYNTSGQVVSYAFSYFSALSDQEAELWIGSDEALIIYINGEVVYEYTGTRTMGNTQFVNDKVKVTIKAGINRLLVKSLQKYGRYEFCLNICEREPDIMLDGNRVWGLKFGTSLNQFTSVSGEWMHQPTPKAFRLFPNAPNPFNESTRIRFQLSGSAALTLYIVDILGRPVNLLARGSFMAGKHEIVWDGCDDAGYPVSSGVYFSLLEVQGRIVREKMTVLK
;
A
#
# COMPACT_ATOMS: atom_id res chain seq x y z
N MET A 1 -64.51 -25.61 8.05
CA MET A 1 -63.52 -25.78 9.13
C MET A 1 -62.11 -26.18 8.62
N LEU A 2 -61.98 -27.13 7.70
CA LEU A 2 -60.66 -27.59 7.20
C LEU A 2 -59.81 -26.48 6.51
N LYS A 3 -60.43 -25.59 5.71
CA LYS A 3 -59.68 -24.49 5.05
C LYS A 3 -59.07 -23.47 6.04
N LYS A 4 -59.75 -23.17 7.16
CA LYS A 4 -59.22 -22.28 8.21
C LYS A 4 -58.05 -22.91 8.96
N LYS A 5 -58.05 -24.23 9.19
CA LYS A 5 -56.91 -24.91 9.84
C LYS A 5 -55.66 -24.93 8.95
N LYS A 6 -55.82 -25.15 7.64
CA LYS A 6 -54.67 -25.09 6.70
C LYS A 6 -54.08 -23.68 6.56
N LEU A 7 -54.95 -22.65 6.55
CA LEU A 7 -54.48 -21.25 6.51
C LEU A 7 -53.73 -20.85 7.81
N LEU A 8 -54.24 -21.33 8.97
CA LEU A 8 -53.59 -21.10 10.26
C LEU A 8 -52.24 -21.83 10.36
N GLN A 9 -52.12 -23.05 9.81
CA GLN A 9 -50.86 -23.79 9.79
C GLN A 9 -49.83 -23.14 8.82
N LEU A 10 -50.28 -22.61 7.67
CA LEU A 10 -49.43 -21.84 6.77
C LEU A 10 -48.94 -20.53 7.42
N PHE A 11 -49.83 -19.83 8.10
CA PHE A 11 -49.51 -18.59 8.82
C PHE A 11 -48.50 -18.84 9.96
N ILE A 12 -48.70 -19.89 10.76
CA ILE A 12 -47.78 -20.30 11.82
C ILE A 12 -46.44 -20.73 11.21
N GLY A 13 -46.43 -21.45 10.08
CA GLY A 13 -45.21 -21.82 9.37
C GLY A 13 -44.43 -20.60 8.82
N CYS A 14 -45.14 -19.61 8.27
CA CYS A 14 -44.50 -18.36 7.82
C CYS A 14 -43.97 -17.52 8.98
N VAL A 15 -44.69 -17.45 10.12
CA VAL A 15 -44.21 -16.73 11.31
C VAL A 15 -43.01 -17.44 11.93
N LEU A 16 -43.01 -18.76 12.01
CA LEU A 16 -41.85 -19.54 12.48
C LEU A 16 -40.65 -19.41 11.52
N LEU A 17 -40.90 -19.37 10.22
CA LEU A 17 -39.83 -19.13 9.23
C LEU A 17 -39.26 -17.70 9.33
N MET A 18 -40.12 -16.69 9.55
CA MET A 18 -39.66 -15.30 9.80
C MET A 18 -38.96 -15.18 11.14
N ILE A 19 -39.40 -15.86 12.19
CA ILE A 19 -38.70 -15.90 13.47
C ILE A 19 -37.35 -16.61 13.31
N TRP A 20 -37.30 -17.71 12.55
CA TRP A 20 -36.04 -18.42 12.27
C TRP A 20 -35.09 -17.59 11.41
N LEU A 21 -35.59 -16.91 10.35
CA LEU A 21 -34.81 -15.95 9.56
C LEU A 21 -34.37 -14.74 10.38
N TYR A 22 -35.22 -14.23 11.28
CA TYR A 22 -34.85 -13.14 12.18
C TYR A 22 -33.82 -13.59 13.21
N TRP A 23 -33.91 -14.84 13.68
CA TRP A 23 -32.94 -15.45 14.59
C TRP A 23 -31.62 -15.75 13.89
N ASP A 24 -31.66 -16.23 12.64
CA ASP A 24 -30.49 -16.47 11.82
C ASP A 24 -29.79 -15.14 11.46
N ILE A 25 -30.53 -14.09 11.10
CA ILE A 25 -30.02 -12.73 10.88
C ILE A 25 -29.47 -12.15 12.20
N SER A 26 -30.11 -12.42 13.34
CA SER A 26 -29.60 -11.97 14.66
C SER A 26 -28.40 -12.76 15.14
N GLN A 27 -28.25 -14.02 14.74
CA GLN A 27 -27.02 -14.81 14.98
C GLN A 27 -25.92 -14.41 14.03
N ALA A 28 -26.20 -14.17 12.73
CA ALA A 28 -25.23 -13.62 11.78
C ALA A 28 -24.67 -12.28 12.30
N GLY A 29 -25.51 -11.40 12.82
CA GLY A 29 -25.07 -10.17 13.47
C GLY A 29 -24.31 -10.39 14.80
N ARG A 30 -24.48 -11.54 15.47
CA ARG A 30 -23.72 -11.89 16.68
C ARG A 30 -22.40 -12.57 16.36
N ASP A 31 -22.34 -13.33 15.28
CA ASP A 31 -21.08 -13.92 14.78
C ASP A 31 -20.19 -12.83 14.19
N ASP A 32 -20.76 -11.81 13.53
CA ASP A 32 -20.05 -10.60 13.13
C ASP A 32 -19.55 -9.80 14.35
N LEU A 33 -20.31 -9.73 15.45
CA LEU A 33 -19.85 -9.16 16.72
C LEU A 33 -18.71 -9.96 17.37
N ALA A 34 -18.66 -11.28 17.16
CA ALA A 34 -17.54 -12.12 17.60
C ALA A 34 -16.28 -11.88 16.73
N ILE A 35 -16.45 -11.54 15.46
CA ILE A 35 -15.40 -11.15 14.52
C ILE A 35 -14.74 -9.85 14.96
N TYR A 36 -15.49 -8.87 15.46
CA TYR A 36 -14.95 -7.64 16.04
C TYR A 36 -14.12 -7.85 17.32
N LYS A 37 -14.19 -9.04 17.93
CA LYS A 37 -13.37 -9.40 19.09
C LYS A 37 -12.02 -10.04 18.74
N SER A 38 -11.74 -10.29 17.48
CA SER A 38 -10.46 -10.87 17.06
C SER A 38 -9.42 -9.78 16.80
N TYR A 39 -9.05 -9.05 17.84
CA TYR A 39 -7.80 -8.31 17.86
C TYR A 39 -6.70 -9.25 18.32
N LYS A 40 -5.55 -9.24 17.64
CA LYS A 40 -4.37 -9.94 18.08
C LYS A 40 -3.50 -9.00 18.93
N PRO A 41 -2.96 -9.46 20.06
CA PRO A 41 -1.94 -8.69 20.77
C PRO A 41 -0.74 -8.44 19.82
N LEU A 42 -0.17 -7.25 19.85
CA LEU A 42 1.02 -6.93 19.05
C LEU A 42 2.21 -7.88 19.32
N SER A 43 2.24 -8.51 20.50
CA SER A 43 3.24 -9.52 20.85
C SER A 43 3.21 -10.81 20.01
N GLU A 44 2.14 -11.06 19.25
CA GLU A 44 2.03 -12.22 18.35
C GLU A 44 2.63 -11.99 16.95
N PHE A 45 3.07 -10.76 16.65
CA PHE A 45 3.69 -10.47 15.37
C PHE A 45 5.21 -10.64 15.43
N ASN A 46 5.78 -11.30 14.43
CA ASN A 46 7.22 -11.53 14.32
C ASN A 46 7.95 -10.21 14.04
N ALA A 47 9.19 -10.11 14.51
CA ALA A 47 10.06 -8.98 14.21
C ALA A 47 10.37 -8.93 12.71
N VAL A 48 10.24 -7.75 12.10
CA VAL A 48 10.61 -7.47 10.70
C VAL A 48 12.11 -7.68 10.51
N SER A 49 12.50 -8.13 9.32
CA SER A 49 13.92 -8.24 8.91
C SER A 49 14.65 -6.90 9.10
N THR A 50 15.88 -6.97 9.60
CA THR A 50 16.75 -5.81 9.84
C THR A 50 17.70 -5.50 8.68
N THR A 51 17.57 -6.22 7.56
CA THR A 51 18.44 -6.03 6.39
C THR A 51 17.85 -4.98 5.44
N ASP A 52 18.70 -4.09 4.94
CA ASP A 52 18.34 -3.12 3.90
C ASP A 52 17.96 -3.86 2.61
N THR A 53 16.89 -3.41 1.97
CA THR A 53 16.41 -3.99 0.70
C THR A 53 16.53 -2.99 -0.43
N LYS A 54 16.77 -3.48 -1.65
CA LYS A 54 16.91 -2.65 -2.85
C LYS A 54 15.63 -2.68 -3.67
N VAL A 55 15.18 -1.49 -4.08
CA VAL A 55 14.11 -1.33 -5.06
C VAL A 55 14.62 -0.46 -6.19
N ALA A 56 14.63 -1.01 -7.40
CA ALA A 56 15.07 -0.32 -8.59
C ALA A 56 13.91 0.41 -9.28
N ILE A 57 14.16 1.62 -9.72
CA ILE A 57 13.27 2.42 -10.58
C ILE A 57 14.03 2.69 -11.90
N VAL A 58 13.51 2.18 -13.00
CA VAL A 58 14.08 2.39 -14.32
C VAL A 58 13.05 3.04 -15.23
N ARG A 59 13.23 4.33 -15.48
CA ARG A 59 12.40 5.10 -16.39
C ARG A 59 13.04 5.11 -17.79
N SER A 60 12.19 5.08 -18.83
CA SER A 60 12.67 5.35 -20.20
C SER A 60 13.30 6.74 -20.28
N ASP A 61 14.43 6.86 -20.93
CA ASP A 61 15.13 8.12 -21.22
C ASP A 61 14.72 8.72 -22.57
N ASP A 62 13.81 8.06 -23.28
CA ASP A 62 13.29 8.55 -24.56
C ASP A 62 12.35 9.74 -24.34
N SER A 63 12.87 10.94 -24.60
CA SER A 63 12.12 12.19 -24.46
C SER A 63 11.01 12.38 -25.51
N ALA A 64 10.96 11.52 -26.54
CA ALA A 64 9.93 11.57 -27.57
C ALA A 64 8.62 10.87 -27.13
N LEU A 65 8.63 10.09 -26.04
CA LEU A 65 7.44 9.43 -25.53
C LEU A 65 6.47 10.46 -24.94
N ALA A 66 5.37 10.68 -25.65
CA ALA A 66 4.36 11.68 -25.29
C ALA A 66 3.37 11.19 -24.22
N HIS A 67 2.71 12.13 -23.53
CA HIS A 67 1.67 11.90 -22.55
C HIS A 67 0.37 12.62 -22.87
N PRO A 68 -0.80 12.02 -22.64
CA PRO A 68 -1.11 10.61 -22.74
C PRO A 68 -1.23 10.22 -24.20
N THR A 69 -0.80 9.02 -24.55
CA THR A 69 -0.96 8.50 -25.91
C THR A 69 -2.21 7.67 -26.05
N PRO A 70 -2.73 7.50 -27.31
CA PRO A 70 -3.76 6.53 -27.58
C PRO A 70 -3.29 5.11 -27.23
N VAL A 71 -4.20 4.27 -26.72
CA VAL A 71 -3.89 2.88 -26.31
C VAL A 71 -3.34 2.04 -27.46
N ASN A 72 -3.79 2.31 -28.69
CA ASN A 72 -3.43 1.54 -29.88
C ASN A 72 -2.15 2.02 -30.56
N ASP A 73 -1.47 2.99 -29.99
CA ASP A 73 -0.22 3.54 -30.51
C ASP A 73 0.87 3.40 -29.43
N PRO A 74 1.49 2.21 -29.29
CA PRO A 74 2.52 1.97 -28.29
C PRO A 74 3.74 2.83 -28.62
N ASP A 75 4.03 3.78 -27.76
CA ASP A 75 5.15 4.71 -27.91
C ASP A 75 6.49 4.07 -27.57
N ILE A 76 6.48 2.94 -26.85
CA ILE A 76 7.67 2.26 -26.39
C ILE A 76 7.87 0.93 -27.12
N THR A 77 9.08 0.68 -27.62
CA THR A 77 9.42 -0.55 -28.33
C THR A 77 9.67 -1.72 -27.38
N TYR A 78 9.63 -2.95 -27.89
CA TYR A 78 9.98 -4.15 -27.11
C TYR A 78 11.43 -4.10 -26.61
N GLU A 79 12.36 -3.65 -27.46
CA GLU A 79 13.79 -3.55 -27.12
C GLU A 79 14.04 -2.54 -25.98
N GLN A 80 13.30 -1.45 -25.97
CA GLN A 80 13.34 -0.48 -24.86
C GLN A 80 12.81 -1.11 -23.58
N ILE A 81 11.68 -1.82 -23.64
CA ILE A 81 11.09 -2.55 -22.50
C ILE A 81 12.06 -3.60 -21.96
N GLU A 82 12.62 -4.46 -22.84
CA GLU A 82 13.58 -5.49 -22.45
C GLU A 82 14.79 -4.88 -21.75
N SER A 83 15.35 -3.80 -22.31
CA SER A 83 16.48 -3.07 -21.71
C SER A 83 16.13 -2.54 -20.31
N MET A 84 14.93 -1.97 -20.15
CA MET A 84 14.48 -1.44 -18.85
C MET A 84 14.25 -2.56 -17.82
N VAL A 85 13.63 -3.67 -18.23
CA VAL A 85 13.40 -4.83 -17.34
C VAL A 85 14.72 -5.39 -16.87
N ARG A 86 15.67 -5.63 -17.81
CA ARG A 86 17.01 -6.14 -17.51
C ARG A 86 17.75 -5.23 -16.53
N ARG A 87 17.78 -3.94 -16.81
CA ARG A 87 18.42 -2.96 -15.93
C ARG A 87 17.77 -2.87 -14.54
N ALA A 88 16.44 -2.97 -14.46
CA ALA A 88 15.74 -2.94 -13.17
C ALA A 88 16.09 -4.17 -12.32
N ILE A 89 16.13 -5.35 -12.92
CA ILE A 89 16.53 -6.59 -12.24
C ILE A 89 17.98 -6.48 -11.76
N ASP A 90 18.92 -6.06 -12.61
CA ASP A 90 20.33 -5.91 -12.24
C ASP A 90 20.52 -4.96 -11.06
N LEU A 91 19.86 -3.79 -11.10
CA LEU A 91 19.92 -2.78 -10.03
C LEU A 91 19.30 -3.28 -8.72
N ALA A 92 18.28 -4.12 -8.80
CA ALA A 92 17.64 -4.73 -7.64
C ALA A 92 18.42 -5.91 -7.03
N GLY A 93 19.53 -6.30 -7.61
CA GLY A 93 20.42 -7.35 -7.11
C GLY A 93 20.50 -8.61 -7.97
N GLY A 94 19.81 -8.65 -9.12
CA GLY A 94 19.84 -9.78 -10.06
C GLY A 94 18.94 -10.95 -9.64
N LEU A 95 18.85 -11.94 -10.51
CA LEU A 95 18.10 -13.19 -10.28
C LEU A 95 19.00 -14.40 -10.11
N GLU A 96 20.30 -14.31 -10.38
CA GLU A 96 21.25 -15.43 -10.36
C GLU A 96 21.44 -16.04 -8.95
N GLY A 97 21.20 -15.25 -7.91
CA GLY A 97 21.20 -15.72 -6.53
C GLY A 97 19.89 -16.36 -6.08
N ILE A 98 18.84 -16.25 -6.89
CA ILE A 98 17.47 -16.68 -6.57
C ILE A 98 17.09 -17.93 -7.37
N ILE A 99 17.47 -18.00 -8.64
CA ILE A 99 17.10 -19.03 -9.60
C ILE A 99 18.27 -19.96 -9.85
N GLN A 100 18.00 -21.26 -9.89
CA GLN A 100 18.97 -22.32 -10.16
C GLN A 100 18.58 -23.17 -11.39
N SER A 101 19.56 -23.91 -11.92
CA SER A 101 19.31 -24.83 -13.02
C SER A 101 18.38 -25.95 -12.58
N GLY A 102 17.30 -26.16 -13.29
CA GLY A 102 16.28 -27.18 -13.01
C GLY A 102 15.09 -26.66 -12.22
N ASP A 103 15.12 -25.39 -11.81
CA ASP A 103 14.00 -24.78 -11.10
C ASP A 103 12.75 -24.65 -11.99
N MET A 104 11.60 -24.73 -11.36
CA MET A 104 10.33 -24.26 -11.90
C MET A 104 10.08 -22.81 -11.45
N VAL A 105 10.09 -21.88 -12.40
CA VAL A 105 9.86 -20.45 -12.15
C VAL A 105 8.44 -20.08 -12.55
N LEU A 106 7.63 -19.66 -11.60
CA LEU A 106 6.28 -19.17 -11.86
C LEU A 106 6.29 -17.65 -11.98
N LEU A 107 5.92 -17.15 -13.15
CA LEU A 107 5.71 -15.73 -13.43
C LEU A 107 4.21 -15.44 -13.35
N LYS A 108 3.81 -14.54 -12.44
CA LYS A 108 2.40 -14.19 -12.28
C LYS A 108 2.11 -12.76 -12.73
N PRO A 109 1.61 -12.57 -13.97
CA PRO A 109 1.09 -11.27 -14.41
C PRO A 109 -0.20 -10.89 -13.69
N ASN A 110 -0.75 -9.73 -14.02
CA ASN A 110 -2.10 -9.29 -13.65
C ASN A 110 -2.97 -9.25 -14.90
N ILE A 111 -3.88 -10.20 -15.05
CA ILE A 111 -4.81 -10.26 -16.19
C ILE A 111 -6.24 -10.43 -15.64
N VAL A 112 -6.93 -9.32 -15.43
CA VAL A 112 -8.25 -9.31 -14.75
C VAL A 112 -9.42 -9.24 -15.70
N ASP A 113 -9.24 -8.68 -16.90
CA ASP A 113 -10.27 -8.52 -17.93
C ASP A 113 -9.65 -8.69 -19.33
N PRO A 114 -10.46 -8.96 -20.37
CA PRO A 114 -10.00 -9.06 -21.75
C PRO A 114 -9.65 -7.67 -22.29
N GLU A 115 -8.42 -7.26 -22.04
CA GLU A 115 -7.85 -5.99 -22.48
C GLU A 115 -6.56 -6.24 -23.25
N PRO A 116 -6.26 -5.41 -24.27
CA PRO A 116 -5.01 -5.52 -24.99
C PRO A 116 -3.81 -5.03 -24.16
N PRO A 117 -2.58 -5.42 -24.54
CA PRO A 117 -1.36 -4.84 -23.99
C PRO A 117 -1.37 -3.30 -24.07
N GLY A 118 -0.78 -2.63 -23.06
CA GLY A 118 -0.73 -1.17 -22.99
C GLY A 118 -2.01 -0.49 -22.52
N SER A 119 -3.06 -1.24 -22.15
CA SER A 119 -4.30 -0.68 -21.59
C SER A 119 -4.14 -0.08 -20.19
N GLY A 120 -3.09 -0.45 -19.48
CA GLY A 120 -2.89 -0.12 -18.05
C GLY A 120 -3.81 -0.93 -17.11
N GLU A 121 -4.71 -1.71 -17.65
CA GLU A 121 -5.62 -2.58 -16.88
C GLU A 121 -5.01 -3.95 -16.58
N ILE A 122 -4.18 -4.45 -17.49
CA ILE A 122 -3.46 -5.71 -17.39
C ILE A 122 -1.96 -5.50 -17.56
N THR A 123 -1.15 -6.45 -17.10
CA THR A 123 0.30 -6.44 -17.34
C THR A 123 0.59 -6.55 -18.83
N ASP A 124 1.43 -5.67 -19.35
CA ASP A 124 1.86 -5.72 -20.74
C ASP A 124 2.68 -6.99 -20.99
N VAL A 125 2.23 -7.80 -21.95
CA VAL A 125 2.85 -9.09 -22.28
C VAL A 125 4.32 -8.94 -22.67
N ARG A 126 4.74 -7.77 -23.19
CA ARG A 126 6.13 -7.51 -23.55
C ARG A 126 7.06 -7.48 -22.35
N VAL A 127 6.58 -7.03 -21.17
CA VAL A 127 7.33 -7.10 -19.90
C VAL A 127 7.57 -8.55 -19.50
N VAL A 128 6.52 -9.39 -19.59
CA VAL A 128 6.63 -10.82 -19.29
C VAL A 128 7.52 -11.54 -20.29
N LYS A 129 7.43 -11.21 -21.59
CA LYS A 129 8.31 -11.73 -22.63
C LYS A 129 9.78 -11.43 -22.33
N ALA A 130 10.11 -10.21 -21.93
CA ALA A 130 11.46 -9.83 -21.55
C ALA A 130 11.94 -10.64 -20.33
N LEU A 131 11.09 -10.79 -19.32
CA LEU A 131 11.42 -11.55 -18.12
C LEU A 131 11.63 -13.05 -18.40
N ILE A 132 10.82 -13.68 -19.27
CA ILE A 132 11.01 -15.07 -19.71
C ILE A 132 12.40 -15.26 -20.29
N LYS A 133 12.83 -14.33 -21.15
CA LYS A 133 14.16 -14.37 -21.77
C LYS A 133 15.28 -14.27 -20.73
N ILE A 134 15.17 -13.32 -19.82
CA ILE A 134 16.17 -13.09 -18.76
C ILE A 134 16.28 -14.30 -17.84
N VAL A 135 15.15 -14.92 -17.48
CA VAL A 135 15.13 -16.12 -16.64
C VAL A 135 15.78 -17.30 -17.34
N ASP A 136 15.49 -17.55 -18.62
CA ASP A 136 16.10 -18.64 -19.38
C ASP A 136 17.62 -18.46 -19.54
N GLU A 137 18.09 -17.22 -19.70
CA GLU A 137 19.53 -16.91 -19.84
C GLU A 137 20.38 -17.35 -18.62
N ILE A 138 19.78 -17.51 -17.43
CA ILE A 138 20.48 -18.00 -16.23
C ILE A 138 20.92 -19.46 -16.41
N SER A 139 20.08 -20.30 -17.04
CA SER A 139 20.44 -21.69 -17.38
C SER A 139 19.64 -22.14 -18.62
N PRO A 140 20.11 -21.82 -19.83
CA PRO A 140 19.35 -21.92 -21.06
C PRO A 140 18.76 -23.34 -21.30
N GLY A 141 17.44 -23.37 -21.49
CA GLY A 141 16.65 -24.57 -21.76
C GLY A 141 16.57 -25.56 -20.59
N LYS A 142 16.97 -25.18 -19.36
CA LYS A 142 16.94 -26.07 -18.19
C LYS A 142 15.98 -25.58 -17.10
N ILE A 143 15.43 -24.41 -17.23
CA ILE A 143 14.44 -23.83 -16.31
C ILE A 143 13.07 -24.03 -16.91
N GLU A 144 12.13 -24.59 -16.13
CA GLU A 144 10.73 -24.61 -16.50
C GLU A 144 10.08 -23.27 -16.17
N ILE A 145 9.65 -22.51 -17.18
CA ILE A 145 8.99 -21.22 -16.97
C ILE A 145 7.50 -21.39 -17.12
N VAL A 146 6.75 -21.04 -16.11
CA VAL A 146 5.29 -21.10 -16.07
C VAL A 146 4.73 -19.69 -15.95
N VAL A 147 3.95 -19.25 -16.92
CA VAL A 147 3.16 -18.02 -16.81
C VAL A 147 1.78 -18.37 -16.29
N GLY A 148 1.48 -17.99 -15.06
CA GLY A 148 0.25 -18.40 -14.38
C GLY A 148 -0.64 -17.23 -13.99
N GLU A 149 -1.95 -17.34 -14.28
CA GLU A 149 -2.95 -16.38 -13.82
C GLU A 149 -4.28 -17.07 -13.52
N GLY A 150 -4.96 -16.58 -12.47
CA GLY A 150 -6.29 -17.02 -12.10
C GLY A 150 -7.30 -15.87 -12.18
N SER A 151 -7.52 -15.33 -13.36
CA SER A 151 -8.47 -14.24 -13.59
C SER A 151 -9.88 -14.57 -13.07
N PRO A 152 -10.69 -13.57 -12.69
CA PRO A 152 -12.12 -13.78 -12.50
C PRO A 152 -12.84 -14.21 -13.78
N ARG A 153 -12.21 -14.01 -14.95
CA ARG A 153 -12.73 -14.46 -16.26
C ARG A 153 -12.19 -15.84 -16.62
N PRO A 154 -12.89 -16.59 -17.46
CA PRO A 154 -12.35 -17.83 -18.00
C PRO A 154 -11.07 -17.61 -18.81
N MET A 155 -10.04 -18.42 -18.53
CA MET A 155 -8.72 -18.27 -19.15
C MET A 155 -8.56 -19.10 -20.43
N ASN A 156 -9.04 -20.35 -20.41
CA ASN A 156 -8.69 -21.38 -21.40
C ASN A 156 -9.80 -21.73 -22.39
N TYR A 157 -11.00 -21.17 -22.25
CA TYR A 157 -12.09 -21.45 -23.19
C TYR A 157 -12.69 -20.16 -23.71
N GLU A 158 -13.15 -20.25 -24.94
CA GLU A 158 -13.79 -19.14 -25.62
C GLU A 158 -15.06 -18.71 -24.89
N ILE A 159 -15.14 -17.43 -24.60
CA ILE A 159 -16.36 -16.82 -24.09
C ILE A 159 -16.76 -15.67 -25.01
N LYS A 160 -18.08 -15.48 -25.14
CA LYS A 160 -18.58 -14.31 -25.85
C LYS A 160 -18.41 -13.08 -24.97
N TYR A 161 -17.37 -12.34 -25.23
CA TYR A 161 -17.26 -10.99 -24.66
C TYR A 161 -18.16 -10.04 -25.47
N GLN A 162 -18.91 -9.16 -24.78
CA GLN A 162 -19.21 -7.90 -25.41
C GLN A 162 -17.91 -7.10 -25.31
N SER A 163 -17.15 -7.16 -26.39
CA SER A 163 -15.93 -6.41 -26.50
C SER A 163 -16.22 -4.95 -26.21
N LYS A 164 -15.46 -4.34 -25.31
CA LYS A 164 -15.41 -2.88 -25.14
C LYS A 164 -15.01 -2.21 -26.48
N PHE A 165 -14.56 -2.99 -27.44
CA PHE A 165 -14.11 -2.62 -28.77
C PHE A 165 -15.12 -2.96 -29.90
N SER A 166 -16.39 -2.84 -29.66
CA SER A 166 -17.45 -2.83 -30.68
C SER A 166 -17.86 -4.18 -31.33
N SER A 167 -17.24 -5.30 -31.05
CA SER A 167 -17.67 -6.59 -31.61
C SER A 167 -17.56 -7.72 -30.57
N PRO A 168 -18.51 -8.65 -30.50
CA PRO A 168 -18.34 -9.86 -29.70
C PRO A 168 -17.19 -10.69 -30.28
N CYS A 169 -16.19 -11.03 -29.47
CA CYS A 169 -15.14 -11.98 -29.87
C CYS A 169 -15.32 -13.32 -29.12
N TRP A 170 -14.90 -14.39 -29.77
CA TRP A 170 -14.82 -15.72 -29.20
C TRP A 170 -13.36 -16.10 -29.08
N GLU A 171 -12.69 -15.51 -28.08
CA GLU A 171 -11.30 -15.71 -27.84
C GLU A 171 -11.09 -16.01 -26.34
N THR A 172 -10.01 -16.70 -26.02
CA THR A 172 -9.64 -16.91 -24.64
C THR A 172 -9.07 -15.61 -24.07
N LEU A 173 -9.00 -15.51 -22.75
CA LEU A 173 -8.37 -14.36 -22.11
C LEU A 173 -6.87 -14.27 -22.47
N TRP A 174 -6.21 -15.43 -22.64
CA TRP A 174 -4.82 -15.51 -23.09
C TRP A 174 -4.60 -14.90 -24.48
N ASP A 175 -5.55 -15.14 -25.42
CA ASP A 175 -5.49 -14.58 -26.78
C ASP A 175 -5.64 -13.06 -26.74
N VAL A 176 -6.69 -12.55 -26.09
CA VAL A 176 -6.99 -11.12 -26.04
C VAL A 176 -5.85 -10.33 -25.37
N ALA A 177 -5.25 -10.88 -24.33
CA ALA A 177 -4.14 -10.26 -23.62
C ALA A 177 -2.78 -10.45 -24.31
N GLY A 178 -2.72 -11.20 -25.43
CA GLY A 178 -1.51 -11.43 -26.23
C GLY A 178 -0.57 -12.49 -25.66
N TYR A 179 -0.93 -13.20 -24.60
CA TYR A 179 -0.05 -14.19 -23.95
C TYR A 179 0.02 -15.51 -24.70
N GLN A 180 -1.01 -15.88 -25.44
CA GLN A 180 -1.01 -17.12 -26.25
C GLN A 180 0.10 -17.10 -27.30
N GLU A 181 0.42 -15.93 -27.84
CA GLU A 181 1.46 -15.75 -28.84
C GLU A 181 2.87 -16.05 -28.31
N LEU A 182 3.12 -15.95 -26.99
CA LEU A 182 4.41 -16.27 -26.39
C LEU A 182 4.84 -17.73 -26.68
N LEU A 183 3.89 -18.67 -26.78
CA LEU A 183 4.18 -20.08 -27.04
C LEU A 183 4.69 -20.36 -28.45
N SER A 184 4.44 -19.46 -29.40
CA SER A 184 4.87 -19.58 -30.81
C SER A 184 5.87 -18.50 -31.21
N ASP A 185 6.28 -17.64 -30.30
CA ASP A 185 7.21 -16.55 -30.57
C ASP A 185 8.60 -17.09 -30.91
N PRO A 186 9.13 -16.85 -32.13
CA PRO A 186 10.46 -17.32 -32.52
C PRO A 186 11.58 -16.83 -31.61
N TYR A 187 11.39 -15.68 -30.94
CA TYR A 187 12.35 -15.11 -30.01
C TYR A 187 12.49 -15.90 -28.70
N LEU A 188 11.48 -16.70 -28.38
CA LEU A 188 11.43 -17.60 -27.21
C LEU A 188 11.63 -19.07 -27.59
N ALA A 189 12.04 -19.36 -28.83
CA ALA A 189 12.23 -20.72 -29.31
C ALA A 189 13.29 -21.48 -28.46
N GLY A 190 12.94 -22.69 -28.01
CA GLY A 190 13.82 -23.52 -27.20
C GLY A 190 13.68 -23.33 -25.68
N ILE A 191 12.94 -22.35 -25.23
CA ILE A 191 12.63 -22.12 -23.80
C ILE A 191 11.52 -23.11 -23.37
N GLN A 192 11.68 -23.72 -22.19
CA GLN A 192 10.65 -24.57 -21.59
C GLN A 192 9.54 -23.68 -20.99
N LEU A 193 8.59 -23.28 -21.81
CA LEU A 193 7.52 -22.33 -21.47
C LEU A 193 6.15 -22.96 -21.55
N ARG A 194 5.30 -22.72 -20.55
CA ARG A 194 3.87 -23.03 -20.61
C ARG A 194 3.01 -21.97 -19.92
N LEU A 195 1.74 -21.88 -20.31
CA LEU A 195 0.73 -21.09 -19.62
C LEU A 195 -0.02 -21.98 -18.62
N SER A 196 -0.37 -21.43 -17.45
CA SER A 196 -1.13 -22.11 -16.41
C SER A 196 -2.35 -21.31 -15.99
N ASN A 197 -3.52 -21.97 -16.07
CA ASN A 197 -4.78 -21.42 -15.56
C ASN A 197 -4.90 -21.72 -14.06
N LEU A 198 -4.56 -20.75 -13.21
CA LEU A 198 -4.61 -20.92 -11.76
C LEU A 198 -6.04 -21.06 -11.19
N ASN A 199 -7.08 -20.93 -12.01
CA ASN A 199 -8.45 -21.28 -11.62
C ASN A 199 -8.74 -22.80 -11.68
N GLY A 200 -7.75 -23.62 -12.05
CA GLY A 200 -7.90 -25.04 -12.31
C GLY A 200 -8.18 -25.34 -13.78
N SER A 201 -8.55 -26.56 -14.11
CA SER A 201 -8.73 -27.05 -15.49
C SER A 201 -10.21 -27.28 -15.85
N PRO A 202 -11.05 -26.22 -15.94
CA PRO A 202 -12.40 -26.37 -16.43
C PRO A 202 -12.39 -26.68 -17.95
N PRO A 203 -13.44 -27.31 -18.51
CA PRO A 203 -14.68 -27.71 -17.83
C PRO A 203 -14.65 -29.12 -17.23
N GLU A 204 -13.63 -29.95 -17.54
CA GLU A 204 -13.69 -31.39 -17.28
C GLU A 204 -13.49 -31.73 -15.77
N ASN A 205 -12.49 -31.18 -15.13
CA ASN A 205 -12.29 -31.33 -13.69
C ASN A 205 -11.54 -30.11 -13.10
N PRO A 206 -12.24 -29.03 -12.73
CA PRO A 206 -11.59 -27.82 -12.22
C PRO A 206 -10.81 -28.04 -10.93
N TRP A 207 -11.09 -29.11 -10.19
CA TRP A 207 -10.51 -29.40 -8.88
C TRP A 207 -9.21 -30.20 -8.92
N GLN A 208 -8.87 -30.81 -10.06
CA GLN A 208 -7.73 -31.72 -10.17
C GLN A 208 -6.41 -31.07 -9.80
N ASP A 209 -6.27 -29.77 -10.07
CA ASP A 209 -5.04 -29.02 -9.87
C ASP A 209 -5.10 -28.05 -8.68
N LEU A 210 -6.21 -28.10 -7.92
CA LEU A 210 -6.43 -27.24 -6.75
C LEU A 210 -6.18 -28.00 -5.45
N VAL A 211 -5.47 -27.36 -4.52
CA VAL A 211 -5.06 -27.93 -3.22
C VAL A 211 -5.41 -26.97 -2.11
N GLU A 212 -6.03 -27.48 -1.04
CA GLU A 212 -6.26 -26.70 0.18
C GLU A 212 -4.98 -26.66 1.01
N VAL A 213 -4.59 -25.47 1.42
CA VAL A 213 -3.38 -25.21 2.21
C VAL A 213 -3.65 -24.28 3.35
N GLN A 214 -2.92 -24.44 4.44
CA GLN A 214 -2.96 -23.55 5.59
C GLN A 214 -1.91 -22.43 5.43
N VAL A 215 -2.31 -21.21 5.76
CA VAL A 215 -1.38 -20.08 5.80
C VAL A 215 -0.37 -20.30 6.94
N PRO A 216 0.94 -20.22 6.68
CA PRO A 216 1.95 -20.32 7.72
C PRO A 216 1.70 -19.33 8.87
N GLY A 217 1.70 -19.80 10.11
CA GLY A 217 1.41 -18.97 11.28
C GLY A 217 -0.06 -18.63 11.49
N GLY A 218 -0.98 -19.18 10.68
CA GLY A 218 -2.42 -18.87 10.66
C GLY A 218 -2.75 -17.65 9.80
N GLY A 219 -3.97 -17.61 9.24
CA GLY A 219 -4.41 -16.53 8.37
C GLY A 219 -4.83 -15.27 9.13
N GLN A 220 -4.77 -14.14 8.45
CA GLN A 220 -5.28 -12.85 8.93
C GLN A 220 -6.78 -12.68 8.66
N ALA A 221 -7.28 -13.32 7.59
CA ALA A 221 -8.69 -13.29 7.22
C ALA A 221 -9.47 -14.35 7.98
N GLN A 222 -10.30 -13.91 8.93
CA GLN A 222 -11.09 -14.80 9.81
C GLN A 222 -12.09 -15.70 9.07
N PRO A 223 -12.81 -15.24 8.01
CA PRO A 223 -13.76 -16.08 7.30
C PRO A 223 -13.14 -17.35 6.70
N GLN A 224 -11.85 -17.33 6.44
CA GLN A 224 -11.10 -18.45 5.86
C GLN A 224 -10.51 -19.39 6.90
N GLY A 225 -10.50 -19.00 8.18
CA GLY A 225 -9.85 -19.79 9.22
C GLY A 225 -8.36 -20.08 8.93
N GLY A 226 -7.74 -19.27 8.07
CA GLY A 226 -6.36 -19.44 7.63
C GLY A 226 -6.14 -20.52 6.55
N ALA A 227 -7.19 -21.08 5.96
CA ALA A 227 -7.10 -22.09 4.90
C ALA A 227 -7.54 -21.53 3.55
N TYR A 228 -6.76 -21.79 2.50
CA TYR A 228 -7.09 -21.41 1.12
C TYR A 228 -6.89 -22.59 0.19
N THR A 229 -7.75 -22.65 -0.84
CA THR A 229 -7.55 -23.57 -1.95
C THR A 229 -6.90 -22.81 -3.09
N ILE A 230 -5.72 -23.22 -3.51
CA ILE A 230 -4.93 -22.59 -4.57
C ILE A 230 -4.41 -23.63 -5.57
N HIS A 231 -3.93 -23.18 -6.73
CA HIS A 231 -3.41 -24.07 -7.75
C HIS A 231 -2.05 -24.68 -7.36
N LYS A 232 -1.85 -25.96 -7.65
CA LYS A 232 -0.62 -26.69 -7.34
C LYS A 232 0.65 -26.08 -7.93
N ASP A 233 0.59 -25.41 -9.09
CA ASP A 233 1.73 -24.74 -9.69
C ASP A 233 2.30 -23.64 -8.81
N VAL A 234 1.47 -22.98 -7.99
CA VAL A 234 1.92 -21.99 -7.01
C VAL A 234 2.73 -22.64 -5.90
N LEU A 235 2.29 -23.82 -5.47
CA LEU A 235 2.96 -24.57 -4.38
C LEU A 235 4.23 -25.29 -4.84
N ASN A 236 4.28 -25.68 -6.11
CA ASN A 236 5.39 -26.44 -6.70
C ASN A 236 6.48 -25.53 -7.27
N ALA A 237 6.22 -24.20 -7.39
CA ALA A 237 7.22 -23.28 -7.88
C ALA A 237 8.40 -23.17 -6.92
N ASP A 238 9.61 -23.43 -7.42
CA ASP A 238 10.86 -23.19 -6.67
C ASP A 238 11.10 -21.70 -6.50
N VAL A 239 10.73 -20.91 -7.53
CA VAL A 239 10.81 -19.45 -7.52
C VAL A 239 9.50 -18.83 -8.02
N TYR A 240 8.91 -17.97 -7.21
CA TYR A 240 7.70 -17.23 -7.55
C TYR A 240 8.03 -15.75 -7.79
N ILE A 241 7.78 -15.27 -9.01
CA ILE A 241 7.99 -13.88 -9.42
C ILE A 241 6.63 -13.25 -9.75
N THR A 242 6.25 -12.18 -9.06
CA THR A 242 5.03 -11.44 -9.39
C THR A 242 5.33 -10.35 -10.41
N VAL A 243 4.45 -10.20 -11.42
CA VAL A 243 4.61 -9.23 -12.51
C VAL A 243 3.33 -8.38 -12.65
N PRO A 244 3.01 -7.53 -11.65
CA PRO A 244 1.80 -6.73 -11.66
C PRO A 244 1.90 -5.52 -12.60
N VAL A 245 0.73 -5.01 -13.04
CA VAL A 245 0.59 -3.65 -13.54
C VAL A 245 0.27 -2.70 -12.39
N MET A 246 0.92 -1.52 -12.36
CA MET A 246 0.68 -0.50 -11.35
C MET A 246 -0.60 0.28 -11.64
N LYS A 247 -1.55 0.28 -10.70
CA LYS A 247 -2.83 1.01 -10.85
C LYS A 247 -3.54 1.27 -9.53
N ILE A 248 -4.41 2.28 -9.53
CA ILE A 248 -5.36 2.53 -8.46
C ILE A 248 -6.41 1.41 -8.42
N HIS A 249 -6.87 1.07 -7.22
CA HIS A 249 -7.94 0.11 -6.99
C HIS A 249 -8.86 0.58 -5.86
N ASP A 250 -10.02 -0.08 -5.72
CA ASP A 250 -10.99 0.27 -4.66
C ASP A 250 -10.37 0.14 -3.25
N PRO A 251 -9.64 -0.92 -2.88
CA PRO A 251 -8.84 -0.95 -1.65
C PRO A 251 -7.41 -0.46 -1.91
N GLY A 252 -7.24 0.82 -2.23
CA GLY A 252 -5.93 1.44 -2.44
C GLY A 252 -5.31 1.19 -3.81
N ILE A 253 -4.40 0.24 -3.93
CA ILE A 253 -3.58 0.03 -5.14
C ILE A 253 -3.57 -1.43 -5.60
N THR A 254 -3.21 -1.66 -6.85
CA THR A 254 -2.75 -2.96 -7.35
C THR A 254 -1.27 -2.84 -7.72
N VAL A 255 -0.42 -3.57 -7.01
CA VAL A 255 1.00 -3.77 -7.26
C VAL A 255 1.36 -5.21 -6.87
N ALA A 256 2.54 -5.48 -6.32
CA ALA A 256 3.03 -6.84 -6.04
C ALA A 256 2.15 -7.62 -5.05
N LEU A 257 1.76 -7.00 -3.94
CA LEU A 257 0.96 -7.68 -2.91
C LEU A 257 -0.45 -8.00 -3.41
N LYS A 258 -1.21 -6.99 -3.87
CA LYS A 258 -2.60 -7.19 -4.29
C LYS A 258 -2.74 -8.06 -5.54
N ASN A 259 -1.70 -8.21 -6.35
CA ASN A 259 -1.71 -9.12 -7.48
C ASN A 259 -2.01 -10.57 -7.06
N GLN A 260 -1.77 -10.93 -5.79
CA GLN A 260 -1.96 -12.28 -5.27
C GLN A 260 -3.42 -12.70 -5.12
N ILE A 261 -4.39 -11.79 -5.18
CA ILE A 261 -5.82 -12.13 -5.27
C ILE A 261 -6.10 -13.09 -6.47
N GLY A 262 -5.29 -13.00 -7.52
CA GLY A 262 -5.33 -13.93 -8.65
C GLY A 262 -5.09 -15.41 -8.27
N LEU A 263 -4.49 -15.70 -7.13
CA LEU A 263 -4.25 -17.07 -6.65
C LEU A 263 -5.51 -17.77 -6.15
N ALA A 264 -6.51 -17.02 -5.70
CA ALA A 264 -7.81 -17.57 -5.30
C ALA A 264 -8.61 -17.96 -6.55
N PRO A 265 -8.86 -19.26 -6.83
CA PRO A 265 -9.53 -19.69 -8.06
C PRO A 265 -10.95 -19.16 -8.17
N SER A 266 -11.28 -18.48 -9.25
CA SER A 266 -12.64 -17.97 -9.48
C SER A 266 -13.68 -19.07 -9.64
N THR A 267 -13.27 -20.26 -10.02
CA THR A 267 -14.11 -21.47 -10.07
C THR A 267 -14.60 -21.89 -8.69
N LEU A 268 -13.87 -21.57 -7.64
CA LEU A 268 -14.23 -21.87 -6.26
C LEU A 268 -14.78 -20.63 -5.51
N TYR A 269 -14.09 -19.50 -5.66
CA TYR A 269 -14.37 -18.28 -4.90
C TYR A 269 -15.28 -17.28 -5.62
N GLY A 270 -15.71 -17.62 -6.85
CA GLY A 270 -16.61 -16.82 -7.65
C GLY A 270 -15.94 -15.69 -8.42
N PHE A 271 -16.74 -14.99 -9.25
CA PHE A 271 -16.27 -13.97 -10.18
C PHE A 271 -15.49 -12.82 -9.55
N SER A 272 -16.02 -12.27 -8.46
CA SER A 272 -15.34 -11.18 -7.78
C SER A 272 -14.22 -11.66 -6.86
N LYS A 273 -14.11 -12.97 -6.64
CA LYS A 273 -13.27 -13.61 -5.61
C LYS A 273 -13.53 -13.10 -4.19
N THR A 274 -14.33 -12.09 -4.11
CA THR A 274 -14.63 -11.25 -2.95
C THR A 274 -16.07 -11.34 -2.49
N ALA A 275 -16.97 -11.81 -3.37
CA ALA A 275 -18.36 -12.10 -3.03
C ALA A 275 -18.66 -13.52 -3.48
N GLY A 276 -18.59 -14.46 -2.58
CA GLY A 276 -18.95 -15.85 -2.89
C GLY A 276 -20.30 -15.90 -3.57
N VAL A 277 -20.34 -16.32 -4.81
CA VAL A 277 -21.57 -16.78 -5.45
C VAL A 277 -21.77 -18.21 -4.99
N PRO A 278 -22.90 -18.56 -4.33
CA PRO A 278 -23.18 -19.94 -4.03
C PRO A 278 -23.36 -20.67 -5.37
N GLN A 279 -22.37 -21.40 -5.79
CA GLN A 279 -22.54 -22.44 -6.77
C GLN A 279 -22.39 -23.77 -6.04
N ASP A 280 -23.46 -24.52 -6.00
CA ASP A 280 -23.56 -25.93 -5.66
C ASP A 280 -22.74 -26.40 -4.44
N ASN A 281 -23.15 -25.94 -3.25
CA ASN A 281 -22.63 -26.37 -1.94
C ASN A 281 -21.24 -25.91 -1.50
N TYR A 282 -20.50 -25.14 -2.30
CA TYR A 282 -19.24 -24.54 -1.89
C TYR A 282 -19.46 -23.11 -1.39
N ARG A 283 -19.51 -22.96 -0.07
CA ARG A 283 -19.69 -21.68 0.61
C ARG A 283 -18.32 -21.16 1.08
N HIS A 284 -17.48 -20.78 0.15
CA HIS A 284 -16.35 -19.95 0.52
C HIS A 284 -16.74 -18.49 0.24
N LYS A 285 -17.26 -17.83 1.27
CA LYS A 285 -17.40 -16.38 1.25
C LYS A 285 -16.01 -15.80 1.48
N LEU A 286 -15.34 -15.44 0.45
CA LEU A 286 -14.31 -14.44 0.55
C LEU A 286 -15.02 -13.07 0.63
N ILE A 287 -14.79 -12.34 1.69
CA ILE A 287 -14.53 -10.92 1.77
C ILE A 287 -15.68 -9.94 1.87
N HIS A 288 -16.83 -10.09 1.26
CA HIS A 288 -17.85 -9.06 1.38
C HIS A 288 -18.95 -9.47 2.34
N THR A 289 -19.01 -8.80 3.48
CA THR A 289 -20.28 -8.59 4.16
C THR A 289 -20.95 -7.38 3.52
N ALA A 290 -22.30 -7.36 3.45
CA ALA A 290 -23.04 -6.22 2.89
C ALA A 290 -22.72 -4.89 3.58
N ASP A 291 -22.22 -4.94 4.82
CA ASP A 291 -21.98 -3.79 5.69
C ASP A 291 -20.55 -3.24 5.63
N ALA A 292 -19.60 -3.98 5.06
CA ALA A 292 -18.20 -3.55 4.92
C ALA A 292 -17.57 -4.16 3.66
N PRO A 293 -17.90 -3.63 2.47
CA PRO A 293 -17.24 -4.04 1.24
C PRO A 293 -15.73 -3.82 1.39
N TYR A 294 -14.95 -4.82 0.94
CA TYR A 294 -13.48 -4.86 1.00
C TYR A 294 -12.84 -5.06 2.39
N TYR A 295 -13.60 -5.13 3.47
CA TYR A 295 -13.10 -5.28 4.83
C TYR A 295 -12.06 -6.40 5.03
N TRP A 296 -12.22 -7.54 4.37
CA TRP A 296 -11.28 -8.66 4.47
C TRP A 296 -10.23 -8.67 3.35
N THR A 297 -10.38 -7.83 2.34
CA THR A 297 -9.54 -7.88 1.13
C THR A 297 -8.06 -7.73 1.46
N ASP A 298 -7.69 -6.76 2.30
CA ASP A 298 -6.30 -6.51 2.67
C ASP A 298 -5.71 -7.68 3.47
N LYS A 299 -6.49 -8.31 4.35
CA LYS A 299 -6.09 -9.49 5.12
C LYS A 299 -5.86 -10.70 4.22
N GLU A 300 -6.72 -10.91 3.22
CA GLU A 300 -6.56 -11.99 2.24
C GLU A 300 -5.42 -11.76 1.27
N ILE A 301 -5.18 -10.52 0.88
CA ILE A 301 -3.97 -10.17 0.13
C ILE A 301 -2.75 -10.65 0.89
N VAL A 302 -2.65 -10.34 2.18
CA VAL A 302 -1.52 -10.72 3.03
C VAL A 302 -1.41 -12.25 3.19
N ASP A 303 -2.55 -12.93 3.40
CA ASP A 303 -2.59 -14.39 3.50
C ASP A 303 -2.11 -15.06 2.20
N LEU A 304 -2.59 -14.59 1.06
CA LEU A 304 -2.18 -15.12 -0.25
C LEU A 304 -0.72 -14.79 -0.58
N CYS A 305 -0.20 -13.65 -0.17
CA CYS A 305 1.23 -13.32 -0.27
C CYS A 305 2.07 -14.28 0.57
N ASN A 306 1.61 -14.62 1.78
CA ASN A 306 2.30 -15.56 2.65
C ASN A 306 2.31 -16.98 2.06
N LEU A 307 1.26 -17.38 1.34
CA LEU A 307 1.23 -18.66 0.62
C LEU A 307 2.10 -18.64 -0.65
N ALA A 308 2.13 -17.54 -1.38
CA ALA A 308 2.90 -17.42 -2.62
C ALA A 308 4.42 -17.40 -2.41
N GLN A 309 4.90 -16.97 -1.24
CA GLN A 309 6.33 -16.85 -0.95
C GLN A 309 7.08 -16.07 -2.06
N ILE A 310 6.62 -14.85 -2.36
CA ILE A 310 7.15 -14.01 -3.43
C ILE A 310 8.66 -13.82 -3.25
N ARG A 311 9.44 -14.20 -4.26
CA ARG A 311 10.91 -14.09 -4.25
C ARG A 311 11.40 -12.84 -4.97
N PHE A 312 10.62 -12.33 -5.92
CA PHE A 312 10.95 -11.14 -6.67
C PHE A 312 9.68 -10.50 -7.26
N ALA A 313 9.70 -9.19 -7.46
CA ALA A 313 8.66 -8.46 -8.14
C ALA A 313 9.23 -7.63 -9.28
N VAL A 314 8.56 -7.66 -10.44
CA VAL A 314 8.83 -6.79 -11.60
C VAL A 314 7.53 -6.10 -11.96
N VAL A 315 7.42 -4.82 -11.67
CA VAL A 315 6.19 -4.05 -11.83
C VAL A 315 6.19 -3.35 -13.19
N ASP A 316 5.15 -3.61 -13.95
CA ASP A 316 4.82 -2.86 -15.15
C ASP A 316 4.18 -1.51 -14.76
N ALA A 317 4.95 -0.46 -14.86
CA ALA A 317 4.51 0.93 -14.74
C ALA A 317 4.73 1.70 -16.06
N ILE A 318 4.62 1.02 -17.20
CA ILE A 318 4.67 1.67 -18.52
C ILE A 318 3.39 2.48 -18.71
N ALA A 319 2.25 1.81 -18.65
CA ALA A 319 0.92 2.38 -18.72
C ALA A 319 0.16 2.00 -17.45
N CYS A 320 -0.28 2.99 -16.69
CA CYS A 320 -0.91 2.85 -15.38
C CYS A 320 -2.34 3.40 -15.42
N LEU A 321 -3.19 2.99 -14.48
CA LEU A 321 -4.52 3.58 -14.33
C LEU A 321 -4.66 4.34 -13.02
N GLU A 322 -5.19 5.55 -13.10
CA GLU A 322 -5.66 6.33 -11.96
C GLU A 322 -7.19 6.30 -11.84
N ARG A 323 -7.77 6.83 -10.78
CA ARG A 323 -9.20 6.96 -10.49
C ARG A 323 -9.93 5.64 -10.25
N GLN A 324 -9.65 4.58 -11.03
CA GLN A 324 -10.26 3.26 -10.87
C GLN A 324 -9.44 2.17 -11.57
N LYS A 325 -9.70 0.93 -11.19
CA LYS A 325 -9.00 -0.27 -11.66
C LYS A 325 -9.21 -0.64 -13.13
N THR A 326 -10.20 -0.04 -13.78
CA THR A 326 -10.59 -0.35 -15.17
C THR A 326 -10.40 0.87 -16.06
N ALA A 327 -10.11 0.64 -17.34
CA ALA A 327 -9.92 1.68 -18.31
C ALA A 327 -11.22 2.45 -18.59
N ILE A 328 -11.20 3.77 -18.39
CA ILE A 328 -12.30 4.68 -18.74
C ILE A 328 -12.06 5.14 -20.18
N ARG A 329 -12.97 4.80 -21.09
CA ARG A 329 -12.80 5.05 -22.52
C ARG A 329 -13.68 6.20 -23.02
N SER A 330 -13.08 7.03 -23.88
CA SER A 330 -13.78 8.01 -24.70
C SER A 330 -13.32 7.81 -26.16
N GLY A 331 -14.12 7.13 -26.95
CA GLY A 331 -13.69 6.58 -28.25
C GLY A 331 -12.53 5.61 -28.08
N ASN A 332 -11.45 5.82 -28.81
CA ASN A 332 -10.25 4.97 -28.73
C ASN A 332 -9.26 5.40 -27.62
N ARG A 333 -9.54 6.47 -26.89
CA ARG A 333 -8.65 6.98 -25.84
C ARG A 333 -9.07 6.47 -24.48
N ILE A 334 -8.10 6.02 -23.64
CA ILE A 334 -8.30 5.77 -22.23
C ILE A 334 -8.03 7.08 -21.46
N THR A 335 -9.04 7.57 -20.75
CA THR A 335 -9.01 8.91 -20.13
C THR A 335 -8.43 8.94 -18.72
N ASN A 336 -8.27 7.76 -18.10
CA ASN A 336 -7.61 7.58 -16.81
C ASN A 336 -6.28 6.84 -16.94
N LEU A 337 -5.64 6.92 -18.10
CA LEU A 337 -4.32 6.36 -18.34
C LEU A 337 -3.24 7.38 -17.93
N VAL A 338 -2.34 6.95 -17.08
CA VAL A 338 -1.09 7.66 -16.73
C VAL A 338 0.06 6.87 -17.29
N ARG A 339 0.79 7.43 -18.22
CA ARG A 339 1.94 6.76 -18.83
C ARG A 339 3.21 7.18 -18.09
N MET A 340 3.79 6.28 -17.33
CA MET A 340 5.03 6.53 -16.60
C MET A 340 6.27 6.05 -17.35
N ASN A 341 6.14 5.12 -18.30
CA ASN A 341 7.24 4.50 -19.04
C ASN A 341 8.36 4.02 -18.09
N THR A 342 7.96 3.31 -17.04
CA THR A 342 8.85 2.94 -15.93
C THR A 342 8.69 1.45 -15.62
N ILE A 343 9.79 0.80 -15.23
CA ILE A 343 9.81 -0.54 -14.64
C ILE A 343 10.36 -0.42 -13.21
N ILE A 344 9.69 -1.06 -12.26
CA ILE A 344 10.14 -1.14 -10.87
C ILE A 344 10.45 -2.60 -10.54
N ALA A 345 11.54 -2.88 -9.81
CA ALA A 345 11.89 -4.24 -9.45
C ALA A 345 12.49 -4.32 -8.05
N GLY A 346 12.27 -5.46 -7.35
CA GLY A 346 12.84 -5.71 -6.03
C GLY A 346 12.51 -7.10 -5.50
N ALA A 347 13.34 -7.60 -4.57
CA ALA A 347 13.14 -8.90 -3.92
C ALA A 347 12.15 -8.83 -2.73
N ASP A 348 11.92 -7.65 -2.18
CA ASP A 348 10.97 -7.41 -1.09
C ASP A 348 9.66 -6.84 -1.66
N PRO A 349 8.56 -7.61 -1.71
CA PRO A 349 7.31 -7.16 -2.31
C PRO A 349 6.64 -6.01 -1.54
N VAL A 350 6.87 -5.90 -0.23
CA VAL A 350 6.33 -4.81 0.61
C VAL A 350 7.05 -3.51 0.29
N ALA A 351 8.39 -3.56 0.19
CA ALA A 351 9.20 -2.41 -0.22
C ALA A 351 8.89 -1.95 -1.66
N VAL A 352 8.62 -2.90 -2.57
CA VAL A 352 8.19 -2.57 -3.93
C VAL A 352 6.84 -1.86 -3.93
N ASP A 353 5.85 -2.35 -3.17
CA ASP A 353 4.54 -1.69 -3.03
C ASP A 353 4.66 -0.31 -2.36
N HIS A 354 5.54 -0.17 -1.36
CA HIS A 354 5.88 1.13 -0.76
C HIS A 354 6.36 2.13 -1.83
N VAL A 355 7.37 1.73 -2.62
CA VAL A 355 7.96 2.61 -3.64
C VAL A 355 6.94 2.96 -4.73
N CYS A 356 6.17 1.98 -5.20
CA CYS A 356 5.11 2.21 -6.19
C CYS A 356 4.02 3.15 -5.66
N THR A 357 3.61 3.01 -4.40
CA THR A 357 2.65 3.91 -3.75
C THR A 357 3.18 5.34 -3.71
N ARG A 358 4.44 5.51 -3.37
CA ARG A 358 5.12 6.81 -3.41
C ARG A 358 5.21 7.38 -4.82
N LEU A 359 5.50 6.56 -5.81
CA LEU A 359 5.52 6.98 -7.22
C LEU A 359 4.16 7.46 -7.72
N MET A 360 3.07 6.93 -7.16
CA MET A 360 1.70 7.41 -7.41
C MET A 360 1.31 8.63 -6.58
N GLY A 361 2.22 9.20 -5.79
CA GLY A 361 1.98 10.39 -4.95
C GLY A 361 1.09 10.11 -3.73
N MET A 362 1.08 8.86 -3.23
CA MET A 362 0.29 8.45 -2.07
C MET A 362 1.18 8.02 -0.91
N ASN A 363 0.62 8.03 0.30
CA ASN A 363 1.29 7.54 1.50
C ASN A 363 1.13 6.00 1.62
N PRO A 364 2.22 5.21 1.65
CA PRO A 364 2.14 3.76 1.82
C PRO A 364 1.46 3.33 3.13
N ASP A 365 1.53 4.15 4.18
CA ASP A 365 0.86 3.89 5.45
C ASP A 365 -0.68 3.99 5.35
N ASP A 366 -1.21 4.56 4.27
CA ASP A 366 -2.64 4.62 3.98
C ASP A 366 -3.16 3.35 3.28
N ILE A 367 -2.29 2.44 2.93
CA ILE A 367 -2.62 1.19 2.23
C ILE A 367 -2.52 0.03 3.22
N GLU A 368 -3.65 -0.51 3.64
CA GLU A 368 -3.70 -1.48 4.75
C GLU A 368 -2.90 -2.76 4.48
N HIS A 369 -2.97 -3.32 3.28
CA HIS A 369 -2.22 -4.54 2.98
C HIS A 369 -0.69 -4.34 3.01
N ILE A 370 -0.17 -3.13 2.78
CA ILE A 370 1.27 -2.84 2.93
C ILE A 370 1.65 -2.88 4.41
N THR A 371 0.90 -2.19 5.27
CA THR A 371 1.18 -2.13 6.71
C THR A 371 1.00 -3.49 7.39
N LEU A 372 -0.03 -4.25 6.99
CA LEU A 372 -0.26 -5.60 7.49
C LEU A 372 0.81 -6.59 7.03
N ALA A 373 1.27 -6.49 5.77
CA ALA A 373 2.32 -7.36 5.25
C ALA A 373 3.66 -7.14 5.99
N GLU A 374 4.03 -5.90 6.29
CA GLU A 374 5.17 -5.61 7.16
C GLU A 374 4.97 -6.21 8.54
N LEU A 375 3.79 -6.02 9.13
CA LEU A 375 3.48 -6.49 10.48
C LEU A 375 3.61 -8.01 10.64
N VAL A 376 3.29 -8.79 9.60
CA VAL A 376 3.44 -10.25 9.60
C VAL A 376 4.80 -10.72 9.07
N GLY A 377 5.71 -9.81 8.74
CA GLY A 377 7.10 -10.12 8.37
C GLY A 377 7.31 -10.52 6.91
N LEU A 378 6.45 -10.10 5.98
CA LEU A 378 6.60 -10.38 4.54
C LEU A 378 7.57 -9.43 3.84
N GLY A 379 8.03 -8.37 4.49
CA GLY A 379 8.96 -7.37 3.99
C GLY A 379 8.93 -6.09 4.81
N THR A 380 9.45 -4.99 4.27
CA THR A 380 9.52 -3.73 5.00
C THR A 380 8.77 -2.59 4.32
N ASN A 381 7.96 -1.85 5.10
CA ASN A 381 7.36 -0.57 4.76
C ASN A 381 8.20 0.62 5.28
N ASP A 382 9.33 0.35 5.94
CA ASP A 382 10.20 1.37 6.51
C ASP A 382 11.08 1.99 5.42
N PRO A 383 10.87 3.28 5.04
CA PRO A 383 11.63 3.93 3.99
C PRO A 383 13.14 4.01 4.24
N LEU A 384 13.58 3.78 5.48
CA LEU A 384 15.00 3.78 5.82
C LEU A 384 15.71 2.49 5.48
N LYS A 385 14.96 1.42 5.42
CA LYS A 385 15.45 0.09 5.05
C LYS A 385 15.33 -0.15 3.55
N ILE A 386 14.82 0.84 2.80
CA ILE A 386 14.62 0.74 1.35
C ILE A 386 15.66 1.61 0.64
N GLU A 387 16.62 0.96 -0.02
CA GLU A 387 17.60 1.61 -0.89
C GLU A 387 17.01 1.75 -2.29
N ILE A 388 16.78 3.00 -2.75
CA ILE A 388 16.27 3.28 -4.09
C ILE A 388 17.43 3.28 -5.08
N MET A 389 17.36 2.42 -6.08
CA MET A 389 18.33 2.26 -7.14
C MET A 389 17.82 2.84 -8.46
N GLY A 390 18.69 3.43 -9.26
CA GLY A 390 18.36 3.93 -10.60
C GLY A 390 17.79 5.35 -10.60
N ALA A 391 16.57 5.54 -11.09
CA ALA A 391 15.94 6.86 -11.15
C ALA A 391 15.55 7.38 -9.75
N ASP A 392 15.62 8.68 -9.59
CA ASP A 392 15.22 9.33 -8.34
C ASP A 392 13.69 9.28 -8.18
N LEU A 393 13.23 8.83 -7.04
CA LEU A 393 11.81 8.62 -6.74
C LEU A 393 11.00 9.92 -6.87
N GLU A 394 11.47 11.01 -6.24
CA GLU A 394 10.73 12.27 -6.20
C GLU A 394 10.60 12.92 -7.58
N SER A 395 11.62 12.76 -8.42
CA SER A 395 11.57 13.27 -9.80
C SER A 395 10.78 12.38 -10.77
N THR A 396 10.53 11.13 -10.38
CA THR A 396 9.73 10.16 -11.17
C THR A 396 8.28 10.15 -10.74
N MET A 397 7.97 10.61 -9.54
CA MET A 397 6.63 10.62 -8.94
C MET A 397 5.65 11.44 -9.81
N ILE A 398 4.47 10.84 -10.01
CA ILE A 398 3.30 11.50 -10.60
C ILE A 398 2.15 11.31 -9.63
N LYS A 399 1.48 12.40 -9.26
CA LYS A 399 0.31 12.30 -8.38
C LYS A 399 -0.89 11.76 -9.16
N PHE A 400 -1.32 10.54 -8.80
CA PHE A 400 -2.51 9.90 -9.37
C PHE A 400 -3.78 10.42 -8.69
N GLU A 401 -4.82 10.58 -9.48
CA GLU A 401 -6.15 10.81 -8.92
C GLU A 401 -6.66 9.53 -8.24
N LYS A 402 -7.09 9.65 -6.99
CA LYS A 402 -7.64 8.53 -6.22
C LYS A 402 -9.03 8.13 -6.68
N ASN A 403 -9.45 6.92 -6.32
CA ASN A 403 -10.82 6.46 -6.55
C ASN A 403 -11.77 7.22 -5.61
N THR A 404 -12.82 7.82 -6.17
CA THR A 404 -13.85 8.57 -5.44
C THR A 404 -15.09 7.73 -5.09
N ALA A 405 -15.08 6.42 -5.35
CA ALA A 405 -16.19 5.55 -4.98
C ALA A 405 -16.37 5.57 -3.45
N PRO A 406 -17.63 5.51 -2.95
CA PRO A 406 -17.91 5.49 -1.51
C PRO A 406 -17.27 4.32 -0.76
N THR A 407 -16.89 3.27 -1.48
CA THR A 407 -16.23 2.07 -0.97
C THR A 407 -14.71 2.12 -1.03
N ALA A 408 -14.14 3.19 -1.59
CA ALA A 408 -12.69 3.34 -1.68
C ALA A 408 -12.12 3.70 -0.31
N GLU A 409 -11.14 2.93 0.13
CA GLU A 409 -10.46 3.13 1.41
C GLU A 409 -9.07 3.72 1.13
N PHE A 410 -8.95 5.03 1.24
CA PHE A 410 -7.68 5.75 1.22
C PHE A 410 -7.57 6.59 2.48
N GLY A 411 -6.44 6.50 3.14
CA GLY A 411 -6.19 7.17 4.40
C GLY A 411 -6.58 6.30 5.58
N GLN A 412 -5.58 5.82 6.30
CA GLN A 412 -5.81 5.08 7.54
C GLN A 412 -5.81 6.03 8.73
N GLY A 413 -6.91 5.97 9.49
CA GLY A 413 -6.98 6.55 10.81
C GLY A 413 -6.08 5.82 11.81
N ASN A 414 -6.02 6.34 13.04
CA ASN A 414 -5.38 5.60 14.11
C ASN A 414 -6.23 4.37 14.49
N ARG A 415 -5.64 3.21 14.35
CA ARG A 415 -6.29 1.92 14.67
C ARG A 415 -5.75 1.27 15.94
N ILE A 416 -4.72 1.86 16.58
CA ILE A 416 -4.11 1.30 17.78
C ILE A 416 -4.39 2.18 19.00
N TRP A 417 -5.04 1.61 20.00
CA TRP A 417 -5.50 2.32 21.18
C TRP A 417 -5.32 1.50 22.46
N ILE A 418 -5.14 2.17 23.59
CA ILE A 418 -5.50 1.63 24.89
C ILE A 418 -6.79 2.32 25.35
N LEU A 419 -7.70 1.53 25.90
CA LEU A 419 -9.06 1.95 26.23
C LEU A 419 -9.25 1.92 27.75
N SER A 420 -9.89 2.95 28.30
CA SER A 420 -10.32 2.92 29.70
C SER A 420 -11.45 1.90 29.90
N GLU A 421 -11.84 1.65 31.12
CA GLU A 421 -13.16 1.10 31.42
C GLU A 421 -14.27 2.05 30.92
N ALA A 422 -15.46 1.51 30.71
CA ALA A 422 -16.64 2.28 30.34
C ALA A 422 -17.33 2.78 31.62
N PHE A 423 -17.38 4.09 31.79
CA PHE A 423 -18.01 4.72 32.97
C PHE A 423 -19.49 4.93 32.73
N PRO A 424 -20.38 4.34 33.53
CA PRO A 424 -21.82 4.61 33.43
C PRO A 424 -22.13 6.08 33.63
N VAL A 425 -23.05 6.62 32.81
CA VAL A 425 -23.53 7.98 33.01
C VAL A 425 -24.47 8.03 34.21
N GLU A 426 -24.09 8.76 35.24
CA GLU A 426 -24.88 8.97 36.43
C GLU A 426 -25.46 10.40 36.47
N GLY A 427 -26.72 10.50 36.83
CA GLY A 427 -27.38 11.79 37.04
C GLY A 427 -27.90 12.49 35.79
N THR A 428 -28.31 13.76 35.95
CA THR A 428 -28.93 14.59 34.88
C THR A 428 -28.01 15.70 34.33
N GLY A 429 -26.74 15.63 34.66
CA GLY A 429 -25.73 16.62 34.20
C GLY A 429 -25.30 16.46 32.75
N ASP A 430 -24.29 17.20 32.37
CA ASP A 430 -23.64 17.07 31.06
C ASP A 430 -22.53 15.99 31.10
N PRO A 431 -22.82 14.77 30.60
CA PRO A 431 -21.91 13.64 30.78
C PRO A 431 -20.56 13.80 30.08
N ILE A 432 -20.51 14.48 28.94
CA ILE A 432 -19.26 14.58 28.17
C ILE A 432 -18.24 15.51 28.87
N HIS A 433 -18.73 16.52 29.60
CA HIS A 433 -17.87 17.43 30.36
C HIS A 433 -17.64 16.97 31.81
N HIS A 434 -18.33 15.95 32.28
CA HIS A 434 -18.06 15.39 33.61
C HIS A 434 -16.69 14.71 33.63
N PRO A 435 -15.77 15.05 34.56
CA PRO A 435 -14.47 14.40 34.65
C PRO A 435 -14.58 13.04 35.33
N TYR A 436 -14.54 11.95 34.55
CA TYR A 436 -14.54 10.57 35.07
C TYR A 436 -13.13 10.14 35.50
N LEU A 437 -12.10 10.78 34.96
CA LEU A 437 -10.71 10.59 35.33
C LEU A 437 -10.12 11.90 35.85
N SER A 438 -9.20 11.83 36.79
CA SER A 438 -8.50 13.02 37.28
C SER A 438 -7.52 13.54 36.23
N ASP A 439 -7.53 14.86 36.02
CA ASP A 439 -6.59 15.58 35.15
C ASP A 439 -6.49 15.01 33.71
N GLU A 440 -7.63 15.03 33.02
CA GLU A 440 -7.73 14.54 31.62
C GLU A 440 -6.67 15.15 30.69
N ALA A 441 -6.32 16.44 30.90
CA ALA A 441 -5.35 17.14 30.09
C ALA A 441 -3.90 16.59 30.27
N ALA A 442 -3.56 16.14 31.48
CA ALA A 442 -2.24 15.59 31.80
C ALA A 442 -2.19 14.06 31.72
N LEU A 443 -3.29 13.40 31.36
CA LEU A 443 -3.42 11.96 31.40
C LEU A 443 -2.36 11.25 30.55
N VAL A 444 -1.66 10.28 31.17
CA VAL A 444 -0.68 9.41 30.55
C VAL A 444 -0.89 7.99 31.06
N PRO A 445 -1.87 7.27 30.48
CA PRO A 445 -2.20 5.93 30.95
C PRO A 445 -1.12 4.92 30.53
N GLU A 446 -1.04 3.84 31.30
CA GLU A 446 -0.16 2.70 31.03
C GLU A 446 -1.02 1.49 30.67
N ALA A 447 -0.66 0.81 29.57
CA ALA A 447 -1.37 -0.34 29.06
C ALA A 447 -1.47 -1.46 30.09
N GLY A 448 -2.65 -2.05 30.24
CA GLY A 448 -2.94 -3.14 31.18
C GLY A 448 -3.02 -2.73 32.65
N LEU A 449 -2.89 -1.44 32.99
CA LEU A 449 -2.86 -0.97 34.39
C LEU A 449 -3.98 0.04 34.66
N ASN A 450 -4.43 0.08 35.95
CA ASN A 450 -5.33 1.09 36.49
C ASN A 450 -6.64 1.29 35.68
N GLY A 451 -7.25 0.18 35.19
CA GLY A 451 -8.51 0.23 34.44
C GLY A 451 -8.32 0.52 32.94
N TRP A 452 -7.09 0.52 32.45
CA TRP A 452 -6.79 0.62 31.03
C TRP A 452 -6.51 -0.76 30.41
N SER A 453 -6.93 -0.94 29.16
CA SER A 453 -6.71 -2.17 28.43
C SER A 453 -5.25 -2.39 28.03
N GLU A 454 -4.88 -3.63 27.71
CA GLU A 454 -3.76 -3.90 26.81
C GLU A 454 -4.00 -3.18 25.45
N PRO A 455 -2.96 -3.00 24.63
CA PRO A 455 -3.13 -2.42 23.31
C PRO A 455 -4.18 -3.16 22.48
N VAL A 456 -5.13 -2.41 21.92
CA VAL A 456 -6.21 -2.90 21.04
C VAL A 456 -5.97 -2.37 19.65
N TYR A 457 -5.89 -3.27 18.67
CA TYR A 457 -5.83 -2.91 17.25
C TYR A 457 -7.19 -3.13 16.61
N PHE A 458 -7.78 -2.06 16.10
CA PHE A 458 -9.02 -2.10 15.34
C PHE A 458 -8.73 -2.32 13.85
N ILE A 459 -9.47 -3.19 13.23
CA ILE A 459 -9.22 -3.71 11.88
C ILE A 459 -9.67 -2.78 10.75
N ASN A 460 -10.33 -1.68 11.07
CA ASN A 460 -10.64 -0.58 10.14
C ASN A 460 -10.63 0.75 10.90
N ASP A 461 -10.85 1.85 10.18
CA ASP A 461 -10.85 3.20 10.75
C ASP A 461 -12.04 3.48 11.67
N ARG A 462 -13.01 2.61 11.66
CA ARG A 462 -14.19 2.67 12.50
C ARG A 462 -13.90 1.99 13.83
N ILE A 463 -13.59 2.79 14.85
CA ILE A 463 -13.27 2.32 16.19
C ILE A 463 -14.57 1.97 16.91
N ASP A 464 -14.98 0.70 16.80
CA ASP A 464 -16.24 0.18 17.37
C ASP A 464 -16.11 -0.09 18.88
N LEU A 465 -16.40 0.92 19.68
CA LEU A 465 -16.39 0.84 21.14
C LEU A 465 -17.60 0.04 21.67
N ARG A 466 -18.72 -0.01 20.93
CA ARG A 466 -19.87 -0.81 21.32
C ARG A 466 -19.55 -2.29 21.30
N GLY A 467 -18.92 -2.74 20.23
CA GLY A 467 -18.45 -4.13 20.12
C GLY A 467 -17.42 -4.47 21.18
N TYR A 468 -16.50 -3.57 21.44
CA TYR A 468 -15.45 -3.76 22.43
C TYR A 468 -16.01 -3.89 23.85
N TYR A 469 -16.81 -2.91 24.31
CA TYR A 469 -17.37 -2.92 25.68
C TYR A 469 -18.58 -3.84 25.85
N ASN A 470 -19.17 -4.31 24.76
CA ASN A 470 -20.42 -5.08 24.77
C ASN A 470 -21.53 -4.38 25.58
N THR A 471 -21.67 -3.07 25.42
CA THR A 471 -22.62 -2.26 26.17
C THR A 471 -23.68 -1.65 25.27
N SER A 472 -24.93 -1.52 25.83
CA SER A 472 -26.03 -0.79 25.20
C SER A 472 -26.50 0.40 26.07
N GLY A 473 -25.85 0.60 27.22
CA GLY A 473 -26.17 1.69 28.15
C GLY A 473 -25.48 2.99 27.78
N GLN A 474 -25.89 4.09 28.44
CA GLN A 474 -25.20 5.36 28.33
C GLN A 474 -23.88 5.29 29.10
N VAL A 475 -22.78 5.44 28.40
CA VAL A 475 -21.44 5.36 29.01
C VAL A 475 -20.51 6.39 28.40
N VAL A 476 -19.50 6.78 29.17
CA VAL A 476 -18.33 7.53 28.70
C VAL A 476 -17.12 6.62 28.76
N SER A 477 -16.26 6.68 27.76
CA SER A 477 -14.96 6.03 27.80
C SER A 477 -13.88 6.89 27.17
N TYR A 478 -12.63 6.50 27.41
CA TYR A 478 -11.46 7.18 26.86
C TYR A 478 -10.65 6.21 26.01
N ALA A 479 -10.18 6.69 24.89
CA ALA A 479 -9.20 6.01 24.04
C ALA A 479 -7.93 6.83 24.01
N PHE A 480 -6.81 6.21 24.30
CA PHE A 480 -5.51 6.90 24.33
C PHE A 480 -4.52 6.23 23.38
N SER A 481 -3.73 7.05 22.71
CA SER A 481 -2.62 6.64 21.87
C SER A 481 -1.55 7.71 21.87
N TYR A 482 -0.34 7.33 21.51
CA TYR A 482 0.70 8.28 21.10
C TYR A 482 0.78 8.32 19.59
N PHE A 483 1.26 9.44 19.07
CA PHE A 483 1.79 9.48 17.71
C PHE A 483 3.10 10.27 17.66
N SER A 484 3.99 9.89 16.76
CA SER A 484 5.19 10.67 16.48
C SER A 484 5.11 11.33 15.12
N ALA A 485 5.58 12.58 15.02
CA ALA A 485 5.69 13.31 13.78
C ALA A 485 7.14 13.73 13.55
N LEU A 486 7.57 13.83 12.28
CA LEU A 486 8.96 14.15 11.92
C LEU A 486 9.30 15.62 12.11
N SER A 487 8.31 16.51 12.03
CA SER A 487 8.49 17.96 12.13
C SER A 487 7.25 18.63 12.70
N ASP A 488 7.42 19.86 13.20
CA ASP A 488 6.28 20.75 13.47
C ASP A 488 5.59 21.07 12.15
N GLN A 489 4.29 20.84 12.07
CA GLN A 489 3.52 21.10 10.84
C GLN A 489 2.04 21.32 11.09
N GLU A 490 1.40 22.00 10.14
CA GLU A 490 -0.06 22.10 10.06
C GLU A 490 -0.63 20.81 9.48
N ALA A 491 -1.67 20.29 10.10
CA ALA A 491 -2.40 19.10 9.67
C ALA A 491 -3.91 19.34 9.76
N GLU A 492 -4.69 18.42 9.23
CA GLU A 492 -6.14 18.36 9.44
C GLU A 492 -6.51 17.08 10.19
N LEU A 493 -7.27 17.21 11.26
CA LEU A 493 -7.97 16.07 11.84
C LEU A 493 -9.25 15.81 11.04
N TRP A 494 -9.36 14.62 10.51
CA TRP A 494 -10.59 14.11 9.90
C TRP A 494 -11.29 13.23 10.91
N ILE A 495 -12.48 13.66 11.34
CA ILE A 495 -13.14 13.14 12.52
C ILE A 495 -14.53 12.65 12.17
N GLY A 496 -14.84 11.43 12.58
CA GLY A 496 -16.20 10.91 12.61
C GLY A 496 -16.55 10.46 14.02
N SER A 497 -17.77 10.65 14.42
CA SER A 497 -18.29 10.09 15.67
C SER A 497 -19.76 9.75 15.57
N ASP A 498 -20.12 8.68 16.23
CA ASP A 498 -21.50 8.42 16.59
C ASP A 498 -21.69 9.03 17.97
N GLU A 499 -22.37 10.20 18.02
CA GLU A 499 -22.63 11.03 19.18
C GLU A 499 -21.45 11.93 19.64
N ALA A 500 -21.38 12.24 20.93
CA ALA A 500 -20.50 13.26 21.48
C ALA A 500 -19.05 12.80 21.62
N LEU A 501 -18.11 13.68 21.31
CA LEU A 501 -16.67 13.40 21.29
C LEU A 501 -15.87 14.64 21.69
N ILE A 502 -14.82 14.47 22.50
CA ILE A 502 -13.78 15.48 22.75
C ILE A 502 -12.43 14.88 22.43
N ILE A 503 -11.61 15.62 21.69
CA ILE A 503 -10.24 15.20 21.32
C ILE A 503 -9.23 16.14 21.93
N TYR A 504 -8.22 15.56 22.57
CA TYR A 504 -7.09 16.27 23.14
C TYR A 504 -5.81 15.86 22.40
N ILE A 505 -5.01 16.84 22.02
CA ILE A 505 -3.62 16.64 21.60
C ILE A 505 -2.71 17.34 22.60
N ASN A 506 -1.79 16.62 23.20
CA ASN A 506 -0.85 17.12 24.20
C ASN A 506 -1.53 17.82 25.42
N GLY A 507 -2.78 17.44 25.70
CA GLY A 507 -3.60 17.99 26.78
C GLY A 507 -4.44 19.21 26.41
N GLU A 508 -4.31 19.72 25.19
CA GLU A 508 -5.15 20.81 24.68
C GLU A 508 -6.37 20.21 23.94
N VAL A 509 -7.57 20.74 24.19
CA VAL A 509 -8.77 20.38 23.44
C VAL A 509 -8.64 20.95 22.03
N VAL A 510 -8.54 20.06 21.03
CA VAL A 510 -8.44 20.44 19.62
C VAL A 510 -9.75 20.27 18.87
N TYR A 511 -10.66 19.50 19.43
CA TYR A 511 -12.01 19.31 18.86
C TYR A 511 -13.02 18.90 19.93
N GLU A 512 -14.26 19.39 19.77
CA GLU A 512 -15.37 19.06 20.65
C GLU A 512 -16.68 19.02 19.85
N TYR A 513 -17.46 17.96 20.06
CA TYR A 513 -18.83 17.84 19.57
C TYR A 513 -19.71 17.23 20.68
N THR A 514 -20.76 17.92 21.07
CA THR A 514 -21.63 17.53 22.22
C THR A 514 -22.99 17.02 21.80
N GLY A 515 -23.29 17.07 20.50
CA GLY A 515 -24.59 16.70 19.93
C GLY A 515 -24.82 15.20 19.81
N THR A 516 -25.87 14.84 19.07
CA THR A 516 -26.20 13.49 18.63
C THR A 516 -26.13 13.43 17.13
N ARG A 517 -25.38 12.46 16.59
CA ARG A 517 -25.23 12.24 15.15
C ARG A 517 -24.81 10.80 14.87
N THR A 518 -24.79 10.42 13.59
CA THR A 518 -24.14 9.22 13.10
C THR A 518 -22.88 9.59 12.36
N MET A 519 -21.91 8.68 12.28
CA MET A 519 -20.72 8.89 11.48
C MET A 519 -21.06 9.18 10.03
N GLY A 520 -20.20 9.97 9.35
CA GLY A 520 -20.35 10.32 7.96
C GLY A 520 -20.35 9.09 7.04
N ASN A 521 -21.00 9.21 5.89
CA ASN A 521 -21.08 8.12 4.90
C ASN A 521 -19.80 7.97 4.07
N THR A 522 -19.05 9.05 3.91
CA THR A 522 -17.80 9.05 3.13
C THR A 522 -16.63 8.97 4.07
N GLN A 523 -15.87 7.88 4.00
CA GLN A 523 -14.70 7.61 4.88
C GLN A 523 -15.00 7.79 6.37
N PHE A 524 -16.27 7.65 6.78
CA PHE A 524 -16.76 7.85 8.15
C PHE A 524 -16.58 9.27 8.72
N VAL A 525 -16.21 10.25 7.93
CA VAL A 525 -15.85 11.60 8.35
C VAL A 525 -17.09 12.51 8.46
N ASN A 526 -17.23 13.20 9.59
CA ASN A 526 -18.21 14.26 9.79
C ASN A 526 -17.58 15.64 9.69
N ASP A 527 -16.40 15.82 10.30
CA ASP A 527 -15.73 17.11 10.43
C ASP A 527 -14.26 17.04 10.07
N LYS A 528 -13.72 18.19 9.61
CA LYS A 528 -12.31 18.40 9.32
C LYS A 528 -11.84 19.65 10.06
N VAL A 529 -10.84 19.51 10.92
CA VAL A 529 -10.36 20.56 11.81
C VAL A 529 -8.86 20.75 11.64
N LYS A 530 -8.43 22.00 11.49
CA LYS A 530 -7.01 22.35 11.42
C LYS A 530 -6.36 22.21 12.77
N VAL A 531 -5.18 21.58 12.82
CA VAL A 531 -4.37 21.42 14.02
C VAL A 531 -2.90 21.63 13.70
N THR A 532 -2.14 22.02 14.71
CA THR A 532 -0.68 22.03 14.63
C THR A 532 -0.17 20.82 15.40
N ILE A 533 0.55 19.93 14.72
CA ILE A 533 1.23 18.79 15.36
C ILE A 533 2.70 19.12 15.59
N LYS A 534 3.26 18.59 16.68
CA LYS A 534 4.65 18.86 17.09
C LYS A 534 5.57 17.74 16.64
N ALA A 535 6.80 18.11 16.29
CA ALA A 535 7.87 17.15 16.07
C ALA A 535 8.08 16.25 17.30
N GLY A 536 8.38 15.00 17.07
CA GLY A 536 8.53 13.99 18.13
C GLY A 536 7.20 13.42 18.61
N ILE A 537 7.14 12.97 19.86
CA ILE A 537 6.02 12.22 20.41
C ILE A 537 4.93 13.16 20.90
N ASN A 538 3.71 12.91 20.42
CA ASN A 538 2.50 13.61 20.83
C ASN A 538 1.56 12.64 21.56
N ARG A 539 0.78 13.16 22.51
CA ARG A 539 -0.28 12.42 23.20
C ARG A 539 -1.62 12.69 22.51
N LEU A 540 -2.38 11.66 22.28
CA LEU A 540 -3.71 11.72 21.68
C LEU A 540 -4.71 11.05 22.62
N LEU A 541 -5.66 11.83 23.12
CA LEU A 541 -6.74 11.33 23.96
C LEU A 541 -8.09 11.64 23.33
N VAL A 542 -8.94 10.65 23.23
CA VAL A 542 -10.31 10.78 22.75
C VAL A 542 -11.22 10.42 23.92
N LYS A 543 -12.10 11.33 24.31
CA LYS A 543 -13.20 11.10 25.24
C LYS A 543 -14.48 10.98 24.44
N SER A 544 -15.24 9.91 24.63
CA SER A 544 -16.40 9.55 23.82
C SER A 544 -17.58 9.18 24.69
N LEU A 545 -18.78 9.66 24.34
CA LEU A 545 -20.02 9.40 25.05
C LEU A 545 -20.99 8.64 24.17
N GLN A 546 -21.46 7.49 24.63
CA GLN A 546 -22.60 6.79 24.05
C GLN A 546 -23.91 7.30 24.69
N LYS A 547 -24.86 7.70 23.84
CA LYS A 547 -26.24 8.00 24.25
C LYS A 547 -27.21 6.92 23.77
N TYR A 548 -27.18 6.62 22.47
CA TYR A 548 -28.08 5.67 21.80
C TYR A 548 -27.37 4.99 20.61
N GLY A 549 -27.79 3.79 20.26
CA GLY A 549 -27.43 3.15 18.98
C GLY A 549 -26.02 2.63 18.92
N ARG A 550 -25.26 3.08 17.94
CA ARG A 550 -23.85 2.73 17.76
C ARG A 550 -22.98 3.48 18.76
N TYR A 551 -21.79 3.01 19.00
CA TYR A 551 -20.79 3.67 19.83
C TYR A 551 -19.44 3.53 19.15
N GLU A 552 -19.11 4.51 18.34
CA GLU A 552 -17.98 4.40 17.45
C GLU A 552 -17.44 5.79 17.09
N PHE A 553 -16.15 5.84 16.73
CA PHE A 553 -15.52 7.04 16.16
C PHE A 553 -14.50 6.64 15.11
N CYS A 554 -14.08 7.59 14.27
CA CYS A 554 -12.87 7.50 13.47
C CYS A 554 -12.04 8.78 13.61
N LEU A 555 -10.73 8.64 13.48
CA LEU A 555 -9.80 9.75 13.57
C LEU A 555 -8.59 9.50 12.67
N ASN A 556 -8.40 10.40 11.70
CA ASN A 556 -7.21 10.43 10.87
C ASN A 556 -6.52 11.80 10.97
N ILE A 557 -5.20 11.82 10.92
CA ILE A 557 -4.37 13.03 10.91
C ILE A 557 -3.78 13.16 9.51
N CYS A 558 -4.39 14.03 8.71
CA CYS A 558 -4.13 14.15 7.29
C CYS A 558 -3.23 15.34 6.98
N GLU A 559 -2.48 15.21 5.88
CA GLU A 559 -1.78 16.34 5.28
C GLU A 559 -2.78 17.42 4.87
N ARG A 560 -2.42 18.68 5.12
CA ARG A 560 -3.20 19.80 4.69
C ARG A 560 -2.87 20.11 3.22
N GLU A 561 -3.70 19.65 2.32
CA GLU A 561 -3.63 20.08 0.91
C GLU A 561 -4.67 21.16 0.61
N PRO A 562 -4.24 22.33 0.09
CA PRO A 562 -5.14 23.47 -0.06
C PRO A 562 -6.30 23.29 -1.05
N ASP A 563 -6.19 22.40 -2.03
CA ASP A 563 -7.07 22.38 -3.20
C ASP A 563 -7.74 21.05 -3.54
N ILE A 564 -7.54 19.96 -2.74
CA ILE A 564 -8.10 18.65 -3.06
C ILE A 564 -9.00 18.15 -1.92
N MET A 565 -10.29 18.28 -2.13
CA MET A 565 -11.32 18.02 -1.11
C MET A 565 -11.48 16.58 -0.62
N LEU A 566 -10.76 15.59 -1.17
CA LEU A 566 -11.00 14.18 -0.90
C LEU A 566 -9.74 13.33 -0.63
N ASP A 567 -8.57 13.91 -0.64
CA ASP A 567 -7.35 13.10 -0.66
C ASP A 567 -6.84 12.62 0.69
N GLY A 568 -7.30 13.12 1.81
CA GLY A 568 -7.05 12.61 3.17
C GLY A 568 -5.80 11.76 3.41
N ASN A 569 -4.69 12.07 2.73
CA ASN A 569 -3.44 11.36 2.95
C ASN A 569 -3.02 11.56 4.41
N ARG A 570 -2.69 10.47 5.09
CA ARG A 570 -2.05 10.57 6.40
C ARG A 570 -0.79 11.44 6.30
N VAL A 571 -0.54 12.26 7.30
CA VAL A 571 0.71 12.99 7.43
C VAL A 571 1.88 12.02 7.26
N TRP A 572 2.81 12.38 6.37
CA TRP A 572 3.96 11.53 6.07
C TRP A 572 4.83 11.28 7.29
N GLY A 573 5.24 10.03 7.49
CA GLY A 573 6.08 9.60 8.58
C GLY A 573 5.41 9.60 9.95
N LEU A 574 4.08 9.77 10.02
CA LEU A 574 3.32 9.64 11.25
C LEU A 574 3.27 8.17 11.68
N LYS A 575 3.71 7.90 12.90
CA LYS A 575 3.62 6.59 13.52
C LYS A 575 2.74 6.66 14.75
N PHE A 576 1.86 5.67 14.91
CA PHE A 576 1.02 5.53 16.10
C PHE A 576 1.55 4.43 17.02
N GLY A 577 1.32 4.58 18.32
CA GLY A 577 1.72 3.59 19.31
C GLY A 577 1.03 3.81 20.65
N THR A 578 1.10 2.83 21.53
CA THR A 578 0.43 2.84 22.84
C THR A 578 1.40 2.97 24.03
N SER A 579 2.70 2.94 23.77
CA SER A 579 3.73 3.16 24.79
C SER A 579 4.90 3.98 24.24
N LEU A 580 5.58 4.73 25.12
CA LEU A 580 6.76 5.52 24.75
C LEU A 580 7.91 4.64 24.23
N ASN A 581 8.02 3.41 24.72
CA ASN A 581 9.09 2.49 24.33
C ASN A 581 9.00 2.09 22.84
N GLN A 582 7.82 2.12 22.24
CA GLN A 582 7.65 1.88 20.81
C GLN A 582 8.31 2.95 19.93
N PHE A 583 8.55 4.12 20.50
CA PHE A 583 9.24 5.23 19.82
C PHE A 583 10.70 5.38 20.25
N THR A 584 11.13 4.80 21.39
CA THR A 584 12.51 4.92 21.92
C THR A 584 13.46 3.87 21.35
N SER A 585 13.00 2.71 20.94
CA SER A 585 13.80 1.77 20.13
C SER A 585 14.18 2.33 18.76
N VAL A 586 13.51 3.41 18.39
CA VAL A 586 13.72 4.21 17.18
C VAL A 586 14.61 5.44 17.50
N SER A 587 14.77 5.86 18.77
CA SER A 587 15.44 7.10 19.14
C SER A 587 16.97 7.09 18.98
N GLY A 588 17.60 5.92 18.81
CA GLY A 588 19.04 5.83 18.47
C GLY A 588 19.31 6.08 16.99
N GLU A 589 18.37 5.73 16.11
CA GLU A 589 18.51 5.84 14.67
C GLU A 589 17.62 6.95 14.06
N TRP A 590 16.51 7.32 14.70
CA TRP A 590 15.61 8.37 14.22
C TRP A 590 16.16 9.80 14.38
N MET A 591 17.13 10.02 15.26
CA MET A 591 17.85 11.29 15.28
C MET A 591 18.76 11.50 14.06
N HIS A 592 18.92 10.47 13.21
CA HIS A 592 19.68 10.54 11.98
C HIS A 592 18.84 10.28 10.73
N GLN A 593 17.48 10.31 10.83
CA GLN A 593 16.67 10.28 9.63
C GLN A 593 16.73 11.62 8.90
N PRO A 594 16.90 11.59 7.58
CA PRO A 594 16.50 12.74 6.80
C PRO A 594 14.98 12.86 6.91
N THR A 595 14.48 13.80 7.66
CA THR A 595 13.38 14.66 7.22
C THR A 595 13.48 14.75 5.70
N PRO A 596 12.38 14.73 4.89
CA PRO A 596 12.48 15.13 3.49
C PRO A 596 13.42 16.31 3.52
N LYS A 597 14.64 16.14 3.03
CA LYS A 597 15.84 16.83 3.55
C LYS A 597 15.48 18.30 3.60
N ALA A 598 15.48 18.90 4.79
CA ALA A 598 15.32 20.35 4.90
C ALA A 598 16.24 21.03 3.90
N PHE A 599 17.18 20.22 3.37
CA PHE A 599 18.06 20.58 2.27
C PHE A 599 18.61 19.31 1.60
N ARG A 600 18.91 19.39 0.31
CA ARG A 600 19.54 18.35 -0.49
C ARG A 600 20.72 18.93 -1.24
N LEU A 601 21.84 18.21 -1.27
CA LEU A 601 22.97 18.46 -2.14
C LEU A 601 22.90 17.45 -3.28
N PHE A 602 23.05 17.92 -4.53
CA PHE A 602 23.02 17.08 -5.71
C PHE A 602 24.44 16.83 -6.23
N PRO A 603 24.69 15.73 -6.93
CA PRO A 603 25.93 15.52 -7.64
C PRO A 603 26.26 16.73 -8.52
N ASN A 604 27.52 17.13 -8.51
CA ASN A 604 27.99 18.22 -9.36
C ASN A 604 27.95 17.82 -10.85
N ALA A 605 27.76 18.78 -11.73
CA ALA A 605 27.79 18.57 -13.18
C ALA A 605 28.56 19.69 -13.88
N PRO A 606 29.53 19.35 -14.77
CA PRO A 606 30.03 18.02 -15.09
C PRO A 606 30.80 17.36 -13.93
N ASN A 607 30.88 16.01 -13.93
CA ASN A 607 31.72 15.22 -13.03
C ASN A 607 32.15 13.93 -13.76
N PRO A 608 33.43 13.68 -14.08
CA PRO A 608 34.57 14.57 -13.80
C PRO A 608 34.52 15.91 -14.53
N PHE A 609 35.26 16.91 -14.01
CA PHE A 609 35.38 18.23 -14.64
C PHE A 609 36.85 18.69 -14.71
N ASN A 610 37.10 19.66 -15.61
CA ASN A 610 38.44 20.24 -15.81
C ASN A 610 38.50 21.68 -15.26
N GLU A 611 37.72 22.60 -15.84
CA GLU A 611 37.82 24.03 -15.50
C GLU A 611 36.85 24.43 -14.40
N SER A 612 35.59 23.98 -14.48
CA SER A 612 34.58 24.31 -13.50
C SER A 612 33.45 23.27 -13.43
N THR A 613 32.72 23.27 -12.32
CA THR A 613 31.52 22.43 -12.13
C THR A 613 30.44 23.20 -11.38
N ARG A 614 29.19 22.80 -11.59
CA ARG A 614 28.02 23.36 -10.91
C ARG A 614 27.61 22.47 -9.78
N ILE A 615 27.55 23.02 -8.60
CA ILE A 615 27.09 22.38 -7.37
C ILE A 615 25.68 22.87 -7.12
N ARG A 616 24.72 21.96 -7.12
CA ARG A 616 23.30 22.27 -6.95
C ARG A 616 22.82 21.77 -5.61
N PHE A 617 21.98 22.56 -4.94
CA PHE A 617 21.31 22.14 -3.73
C PHE A 617 19.89 22.71 -3.65
N GLN A 618 19.09 22.13 -2.82
CA GLN A 618 17.70 22.54 -2.59
C GLN A 618 17.44 22.67 -1.09
N LEU A 619 16.68 23.71 -0.73
CA LEU A 619 16.22 23.95 0.63
C LEU A 619 14.68 23.87 0.64
N SER A 620 14.11 23.17 1.61
CA SER A 620 12.65 23.12 1.82
C SER A 620 12.12 24.36 2.54
N GLY A 621 12.97 25.06 3.29
CA GLY A 621 12.69 26.32 3.98
C GLY A 621 13.91 27.23 3.98
N SER A 622 13.73 28.52 4.25
CA SER A 622 14.85 29.46 4.40
C SER A 622 15.75 29.05 5.55
N ALA A 623 17.07 28.92 5.31
CA ALA A 623 18.01 28.46 6.28
C ALA A 623 19.38 29.11 6.14
N ALA A 624 20.09 29.23 7.25
CA ALA A 624 21.52 29.54 7.23
C ALA A 624 22.31 28.28 6.86
N LEU A 625 23.21 28.41 5.89
CA LEU A 625 24.03 27.31 5.41
C LEU A 625 25.50 27.70 5.22
N THR A 626 26.35 26.68 5.11
CA THR A 626 27.71 26.77 4.64
C THR A 626 27.95 25.70 3.58
N LEU A 627 28.44 26.09 2.40
CA LEU A 627 28.86 25.17 1.34
C LEU A 627 30.37 25.34 1.11
N TYR A 628 31.12 24.26 1.28
CA TYR A 628 32.59 24.27 1.14
C TYR A 628 33.11 22.99 0.48
N ILE A 629 34.31 23.08 -0.05
CA ILE A 629 35.02 21.95 -0.69
C ILE A 629 36.08 21.46 0.27
N VAL A 630 36.23 20.14 0.34
CA VAL A 630 37.32 19.49 1.09
C VAL A 630 38.07 18.50 0.21
N ASP A 631 39.33 18.24 0.55
CA ASP A 631 40.10 17.18 -0.07
C ASP A 631 39.75 15.78 0.52
N ILE A 632 40.41 14.75 0.01
CA ILE A 632 40.19 13.36 0.45
C ILE A 632 40.50 13.12 1.94
N LEU A 633 41.31 13.99 2.57
CA LEU A 633 41.65 13.94 3.97
C LEU A 633 40.68 14.80 4.84
N GLY A 634 39.66 15.42 4.23
CA GLY A 634 38.71 16.29 4.91
C GLY A 634 39.22 17.70 5.21
N ARG A 635 40.37 18.10 4.65
CA ARG A 635 40.92 19.44 4.83
C ARG A 635 40.15 20.43 3.94
N PRO A 636 39.76 21.61 4.49
CA PRO A 636 39.12 22.66 3.71
C PRO A 636 39.99 23.09 2.51
N VAL A 637 39.36 23.24 1.36
CA VAL A 637 39.98 23.67 0.09
C VAL A 637 39.38 25.01 -0.35
N ASN A 638 38.08 25.15 -0.36
CA ASN A 638 37.41 26.37 -0.79
C ASN A 638 36.05 26.56 -0.06
N LEU A 639 35.77 27.79 0.38
CA LEU A 639 34.46 28.17 0.96
C LEU A 639 33.60 28.82 -0.12
N LEU A 640 32.67 28.06 -0.71
CA LEU A 640 31.87 28.51 -1.84
C LEU A 640 30.69 29.42 -1.44
N ALA A 641 30.09 29.18 -0.29
CA ALA A 641 28.98 29.99 0.20
C ALA A 641 28.81 29.89 1.71
N ARG A 642 28.40 31.00 2.34
CA ARG A 642 28.00 31.05 3.75
C ARG A 642 26.98 32.17 3.95
N GLY A 643 25.84 31.86 4.58
CA GLY A 643 24.79 32.84 4.83
C GLY A 643 23.39 32.22 4.82
N SER A 644 22.37 33.10 4.84
CA SER A 644 20.97 32.70 4.77
C SER A 644 20.51 32.62 3.31
N PHE A 645 19.94 31.48 2.97
CA PHE A 645 19.35 31.22 1.65
C PHE A 645 17.86 30.98 1.79
N MET A 646 17.08 31.42 0.79
CA MET A 646 15.65 31.19 0.76
C MET A 646 15.30 29.74 0.40
N ALA A 647 14.07 29.30 0.70
CA ALA A 647 13.58 28.03 0.18
C ALA A 647 13.67 27.98 -1.35
N GLY A 648 14.01 26.82 -1.92
CA GLY A 648 14.10 26.64 -3.35
C GLY A 648 15.39 25.95 -3.80
N LYS A 649 15.58 25.88 -5.13
CA LYS A 649 16.77 25.31 -5.77
C LYS A 649 17.83 26.40 -5.94
N HIS A 650 19.08 26.07 -5.61
CA HIS A 650 20.26 26.92 -5.73
C HIS A 650 21.36 26.25 -6.51
N GLU A 651 22.14 27.05 -7.23
CA GLU A 651 23.30 26.59 -8.00
C GLU A 651 24.50 27.50 -7.71
N ILE A 652 25.65 26.91 -7.42
CA ILE A 652 26.91 27.62 -7.20
C ILE A 652 27.98 26.95 -8.06
N VAL A 653 28.78 27.77 -8.76
CA VAL A 653 29.86 27.28 -9.59
C VAL A 653 31.14 27.21 -8.77
N TRP A 654 31.86 26.09 -8.84
CA TRP A 654 33.24 25.96 -8.40
C TRP A 654 34.19 25.90 -9.59
N ASP A 655 35.15 26.79 -9.61
CA ASP A 655 36.14 26.94 -10.68
C ASP A 655 37.38 26.03 -10.52
N GLY A 656 37.34 25.09 -9.58
CA GLY A 656 38.45 24.18 -9.32
C GLY A 656 39.69 24.86 -8.71
N CYS A 657 39.49 25.98 -7.98
CA CYS A 657 40.55 26.70 -7.26
C CYS A 657 40.33 26.58 -5.73
N ASP A 658 41.41 26.78 -4.97
CA ASP A 658 41.39 26.92 -3.52
C ASP A 658 40.99 28.33 -3.08
N ASP A 659 40.84 28.56 -1.75
CA ASP A 659 40.51 29.89 -1.20
C ASP A 659 41.52 31.00 -1.56
N ALA A 660 42.72 30.66 -1.95
CA ALA A 660 43.75 31.61 -2.40
C ALA A 660 43.71 31.85 -3.89
N GLY A 661 42.80 31.20 -4.64
CA GLY A 661 42.63 31.29 -6.08
C GLY A 661 43.62 30.44 -6.90
N TYR A 662 44.36 29.53 -6.28
CA TYR A 662 45.25 28.61 -6.97
C TYR A 662 44.49 27.37 -7.43
N PRO A 663 44.72 26.92 -8.71
CA PRO A 663 44.10 25.69 -9.19
C PRO A 663 44.48 24.48 -8.36
N VAL A 664 43.49 23.68 -7.98
CA VAL A 664 43.71 22.42 -7.26
C VAL A 664 44.24 21.33 -8.18
N SER A 665 44.93 20.34 -7.65
CA SER A 665 45.48 19.20 -8.41
C SER A 665 44.36 18.27 -8.89
N SER A 666 44.58 17.48 -9.95
CA SER A 666 43.70 16.38 -10.32
C SER A 666 43.53 15.43 -9.14
N GLY A 667 42.30 15.05 -8.83
CA GLY A 667 42.00 14.21 -7.67
C GLY A 667 40.56 14.17 -7.30
N VAL A 668 40.29 13.48 -6.17
CA VAL A 668 38.96 13.37 -5.58
C VAL A 668 38.77 14.44 -4.48
N TYR A 669 37.67 15.15 -4.57
CA TYR A 669 37.23 16.18 -3.66
C TYR A 669 35.78 15.89 -3.21
N PHE A 670 35.34 16.58 -2.18
CA PHE A 670 33.95 16.50 -1.72
C PHE A 670 33.38 17.91 -1.54
N SER A 671 32.18 18.14 -2.05
CA SER A 671 31.39 19.29 -1.65
C SER A 671 30.61 18.92 -0.39
N LEU A 672 30.66 19.79 0.61
CA LEU A 672 29.94 19.64 1.87
C LEU A 672 28.97 20.81 2.04
N LEU A 673 27.69 20.46 2.18
CA LEU A 673 26.63 21.43 2.52
C LEU A 673 26.24 21.23 3.98
N GLU A 674 26.50 22.24 4.81
CA GLU A 674 26.11 22.29 6.20
C GLU A 674 24.92 23.23 6.37
N VAL A 675 23.82 22.72 6.94
CA VAL A 675 22.61 23.47 7.25
C VAL A 675 22.17 23.14 8.68
N GLN A 676 22.08 24.14 9.55
CA GLN A 676 21.66 23.96 10.95
C GLN A 676 22.43 22.85 11.69
N GLY A 677 23.75 22.76 11.46
CA GLY A 677 24.61 21.76 12.08
C GLY A 677 24.55 20.35 11.49
N ARG A 678 23.83 20.16 10.39
CA ARG A 678 23.80 18.91 9.61
C ARG A 678 24.63 19.08 8.35
N ILE A 679 25.40 18.04 8.00
CA ILE A 679 26.29 18.06 6.84
C ILE A 679 25.89 16.93 5.88
N VAL A 680 25.70 17.26 4.61
CA VAL A 680 25.62 16.31 3.50
C VAL A 680 26.81 16.52 2.58
N ARG A 681 27.26 15.46 1.92
CA ARG A 681 28.44 15.47 1.05
C ARG A 681 28.20 14.79 -0.27
N GLU A 682 28.83 15.31 -1.34
CA GLU A 682 28.88 14.70 -2.66
C GLU A 682 30.31 14.60 -3.14
N LYS A 683 30.63 13.46 -3.81
CA LYS A 683 31.97 13.19 -4.35
C LYS A 683 32.14 13.83 -5.72
N MET A 684 33.29 14.49 -5.94
CA MET A 684 33.67 15.12 -7.19
C MET A 684 35.03 14.63 -7.65
N THR A 685 35.26 14.63 -8.95
CA THR A 685 36.56 14.31 -9.54
C THR A 685 37.03 15.48 -10.42
N VAL A 686 38.19 16.02 -10.10
CA VAL A 686 38.88 17.04 -10.88
C VAL A 686 39.87 16.32 -11.82
N LEU A 687 39.84 16.64 -13.10
CA LEU A 687 40.78 16.16 -14.12
C LEU A 687 41.44 17.39 -14.76
N LYS A 688 42.74 17.60 -14.59
CA LYS A 688 43.53 18.69 -15.22
C LYS A 688 44.56 18.10 -16.15
#